data_99705b2b936ce15b70eb2d6b1fd3b8d7
#
_entry.id   99705b2b936ce15b70eb2d6b1fd3b8d7
#
_cell.length_a   1.000
_cell.length_b   1.000
_cell.length_c   1.000
_cell.angle_alpha   90.00
_cell.angle_beta   90.00
_cell.angle_gamma   90.00
#
_symmetry.space_group_name_H-M   'P 1'
#
loop_
_entity.id
_entity.type
_entity.pdbx_description
1 polymer ?
#
loop_
_entity_poly.entity_id
_entity_poly.type
_entity_poly.pdbx_seq_one_letter_code
_entity_poly.pdbx_strand_id
1 'polypeptide(L)'
;MARRLFDKRDHQLLEIVNDVLTRDKSREYARKLVYPYLHPRGIKEMAESRGLRIAFAVIHLLQSLEAGKVDDRLSALRSLRDEVLNTAAGPLPKNTARVLLTIMKELVRAHGDEMRQLMLAHDFRIAATGNPHIIRSELRRYHLLEMPEEWNQLTFDDHVHDVNTKGRKSSSHLIMDAWIKGIRRLRVIYYNYLEAKFAVELMEAAEIMGITVRIGIEFCTRIRDRYAQIIWVPRSFPDTQAFLCFLAEAPVVRFMEEGKKVSLYQQRYVTAVLDEFNKRHRDAINKAYDFEMGPLDQAEFNAFVGTGQPSIVHLAEFIHKKILPVMKDHMAAIRERYVKASQEERVEIEGLVQDMNRLDSEAIMERYLLPSRNPTIPDPNVPAEGPDVPPLLNISPQALVANLNELHSVYRITLNLSNLKVEDVLELLYDCEGAITRLEIFNLKDYAEGKTAHLPKINELQRAINDGNVVQLKRIIKGLMDDLKRNGAEKNRIDKLSTILHDIATLKDSYKGSVIKARMGSDSTGRAPRVHGMGLAIKETLPRRARREIDHPTGRPREIIPIRVRAFPRTTHIPRGEGSPITRSLFRIAHHLPCLGPLTEQRREDWVVEEHSIRMESPGNIVTLGGLQTEVSNGLSLNPPELWSESKAGVWQYMNTGLKNTLKVLIGFIPAFLTFFLTKEWWFLAYFGAFIWFGITGLRNVLQAVLGGGGIRRSPLLRWNDIVSWDRITDSLLYTGFSVPLLDYVVKTLLLDRGLGITIATNPLALYATIALANGIYICSHNV
;
A
#
# COMPACT_ATOMS: atom_id res chain seq x y z
N MET A 1 19.81 -22.28 21.20
CA MET A 1 19.89 -23.12 19.97
C MET A 1 19.43 -22.37 18.71
N ALA A 2 18.32 -21.64 18.75
CA ALA A 2 17.77 -20.93 17.57
C ALA A 2 18.74 -19.90 16.93
N ARG A 3 19.52 -19.13 17.73
CA ARG A 3 20.50 -18.18 17.20
C ARG A 3 21.55 -18.77 16.25
N ARG A 4 21.91 -20.06 16.40
CA ARG A 4 22.91 -20.71 15.53
C ARG A 4 22.39 -21.17 14.18
N LEU A 5 21.08 -21.07 13.98
CA LEU A 5 20.44 -21.47 12.71
C LEU A 5 20.47 -20.38 11.64
N PHE A 6 20.64 -19.11 12.02
CA PHE A 6 20.67 -18.00 11.07
C PHE A 6 22.08 -17.74 10.51
N ASP A 7 22.15 -17.08 9.36
CA ASP A 7 23.40 -16.69 8.74
C ASP A 7 24.06 -15.53 9.48
N LYS A 8 25.39 -15.45 9.45
CA LYS A 8 26.15 -14.33 10.02
C LYS A 8 25.67 -12.97 9.48
N ARG A 9 25.23 -12.92 8.21
CA ARG A 9 24.69 -11.71 7.58
C ARG A 9 23.35 -11.26 8.16
N ASP A 10 22.50 -12.19 8.61
CA ASP A 10 21.22 -11.89 9.25
C ASP A 10 21.47 -11.20 10.59
N HIS A 11 22.47 -11.70 11.37
CA HIS A 11 22.89 -11.07 12.62
C HIS A 11 23.52 -9.69 12.39
N GLN A 12 24.36 -9.52 11.36
CA GLN A 12 24.94 -8.24 11.02
C GLN A 12 23.88 -7.19 10.66
N LEU A 13 22.86 -7.60 9.87
CA LEU A 13 21.76 -6.71 9.54
C LEU A 13 20.97 -6.29 10.79
N LEU A 14 20.69 -7.25 11.68
CA LEU A 14 20.00 -6.97 12.93
C LEU A 14 20.78 -6.04 13.84
N GLU A 15 22.11 -6.26 13.99
CA GLU A 15 23.00 -5.39 14.76
C GLU A 15 22.96 -3.95 14.25
N ILE A 16 23.05 -3.76 12.93
CA ILE A 16 22.94 -2.45 12.28
C ILE A 16 21.59 -1.79 12.59
N VAL A 17 20.48 -2.51 12.44
CA VAL A 17 19.13 -1.98 12.70
C VAL A 17 18.99 -1.56 14.16
N ASN A 18 19.40 -2.42 15.09
CA ASN A 18 19.26 -2.15 16.52
C ASN A 18 20.20 -1.04 17.00
N ASP A 19 21.43 -0.98 16.48
CA ASP A 19 22.35 0.12 16.76
C ASP A 19 21.78 1.48 16.37
N VAL A 20 21.11 1.52 15.23
CA VAL A 20 20.47 2.72 14.72
C VAL A 20 19.25 3.10 15.56
N LEU A 21 18.43 2.13 15.99
CA LEU A 21 17.21 2.38 16.76
C LEU A 21 17.48 2.72 18.24
N THR A 22 18.56 2.23 18.84
CA THR A 22 18.85 2.42 20.28
C THR A 22 19.57 3.72 20.60
N ARG A 23 20.19 4.38 19.62
CA ARG A 23 20.99 5.59 19.84
C ARG A 23 20.24 6.86 19.48
N ASP A 24 19.64 7.51 20.47
CA ASP A 24 18.95 8.80 20.37
C ASP A 24 19.80 9.97 19.84
N LYS A 25 21.13 9.79 19.75
CA LYS A 25 22.13 10.72 19.20
C LYS A 25 22.61 10.35 17.80
N SER A 26 21.82 9.68 17.04
CA SER A 26 22.23 8.87 15.89
C SER A 26 22.57 9.64 14.61
N ARG A 27 22.29 10.95 14.51
CA ARG A 27 22.62 11.75 13.31
C ARG A 27 24.12 11.74 12.98
N GLU A 28 24.94 11.83 14.01
CA GLU A 28 26.41 11.84 13.86
C GLU A 28 26.96 10.43 13.64
N TYR A 29 26.34 9.43 14.25
CA TYR A 29 26.73 8.03 14.13
C TYR A 29 26.23 7.40 12.82
N ALA A 30 24.98 7.63 12.42
CA ALA A 30 24.49 7.25 11.10
C ALA A 30 25.31 7.93 10.00
N ARG A 31 25.67 9.21 10.17
CA ARG A 31 26.63 9.88 9.30
C ARG A 31 28.01 9.20 9.32
N LYS A 32 28.55 8.83 10.49
CA LYS A 32 29.82 8.11 10.59
C LYS A 32 29.79 6.69 10.03
N LEU A 33 28.66 5.98 10.15
CA LEU A 33 28.47 4.66 9.54
C LEU A 33 28.26 4.75 8.02
N VAL A 34 27.52 5.74 7.56
CA VAL A 34 27.14 5.91 6.14
C VAL A 34 28.14 6.82 5.41
N TYR A 35 28.77 7.78 6.11
CA TYR A 35 29.74 8.73 5.53
C TYR A 35 30.93 8.07 4.85
N PRO A 36 31.56 7.00 5.38
CA PRO A 36 32.58 6.26 4.65
C PRO A 36 32.05 5.60 3.36
N TYR A 37 30.76 5.44 3.23
CA TYR A 37 30.09 4.80 2.09
C TYR A 37 29.46 5.82 1.12
N LEU A 38 29.28 7.06 1.56
CA LEU A 38 28.69 8.14 0.74
C LEU A 38 29.74 8.92 -0.05
N HIS A 39 31.02 8.77 0.23
CA HIS A 39 32.04 9.59 -0.44
C HIS A 39 33.21 8.80 -1.05
N PRO A 40 33.56 9.14 -2.25
CA PRO A 40 32.70 9.45 -3.41
C PRO A 40 32.05 8.15 -3.79
N ARG A 41 30.80 8.13 -4.26
CA ARG A 41 30.08 6.94 -4.77
C ARG A 41 31.10 5.98 -5.39
N GLY A 42 31.81 5.28 -4.58
CA GLY A 42 33.02 4.65 -4.98
C GLY A 42 33.11 3.27 -4.43
N ILE A 43 34.21 2.79 -4.58
CA ILE A 43 34.82 1.49 -4.34
C ILE A 43 34.30 0.75 -3.10
N LYS A 44 34.01 1.42 -1.97
CA LYS A 44 33.49 0.76 -0.76
C LYS A 44 32.02 0.39 -0.84
N GLU A 45 31.21 1.21 -1.47
CA GLU A 45 29.80 0.96 -1.68
C GLU A 45 29.56 -0.23 -2.62
N MET A 46 30.42 -0.41 -3.62
CA MET A 46 30.40 -1.58 -4.47
C MET A 46 30.94 -2.84 -3.79
N ALA A 47 31.71 -2.70 -2.72
CA ALA A 47 32.26 -3.83 -1.96
C ALA A 47 31.28 -4.45 -0.97
N GLU A 48 30.26 -3.68 -0.50
CA GLU A 48 29.23 -4.21 0.37
C GLU A 48 28.17 -5.00 -0.43
N SER A 49 27.59 -6.00 0.22
CA SER A 49 26.52 -6.75 -0.40
C SER A 49 25.32 -5.83 -0.65
N ARG A 50 24.69 -5.99 -1.81
CA ARG A 50 23.55 -5.19 -2.24
C ARG A 50 22.42 -5.10 -1.18
N GLY A 51 22.12 -6.22 -0.47
CA GLY A 51 21.13 -6.25 0.58
C GLY A 51 21.46 -5.29 1.73
N LEU A 52 22.74 -5.19 2.14
CA LEU A 52 23.16 -4.26 3.19
C LEU A 52 23.04 -2.79 2.74
N ARG A 53 23.40 -2.47 1.50
CA ARG A 53 23.22 -1.10 0.96
C ARG A 53 21.77 -0.66 0.95
N ILE A 54 20.87 -1.54 0.49
CA ILE A 54 19.42 -1.29 0.53
C ILE A 54 18.95 -1.11 1.97
N ALA A 55 19.42 -1.96 2.90
CA ALA A 55 19.05 -1.87 4.31
C ALA A 55 19.46 -0.53 4.92
N PHE A 56 20.66 -0.05 4.66
CA PHE A 56 21.14 1.26 5.13
C PHE A 56 20.25 2.40 4.63
N ALA A 57 19.91 2.42 3.34
CA ALA A 57 19.04 3.45 2.76
C ALA A 57 17.64 3.44 3.39
N VAL A 58 17.07 2.26 3.63
CA VAL A 58 15.75 2.13 4.24
C VAL A 58 15.75 2.52 5.71
N ILE A 59 16.77 2.13 6.47
CA ILE A 59 16.90 2.49 7.89
C ILE A 59 17.05 4.01 8.03
N HIS A 60 17.90 4.63 7.23
CA HIS A 60 18.07 6.08 7.21
C HIS A 60 16.74 6.81 6.92
N LEU A 61 15.97 6.28 5.96
CA LEU A 61 14.64 6.81 5.65
C LEU A 61 13.71 6.70 6.86
N LEU A 62 13.60 5.52 7.46
CA LEU A 62 12.64 5.27 8.54
C LEU A 62 12.93 6.14 9.78
N GLN A 63 14.19 6.36 10.13
CA GLN A 63 14.59 7.28 11.19
C GLN A 63 14.22 8.75 10.86
N SER A 64 14.49 9.17 9.63
CA SER A 64 14.22 10.54 9.21
C SER A 64 12.72 10.83 9.09
N LEU A 65 11.88 9.80 8.84
CA LEU A 65 10.43 9.97 8.72
C LEU A 65 9.74 10.29 10.05
N GLU A 66 10.25 9.81 11.17
CA GLU A 66 9.60 9.96 12.49
C GLU A 66 10.02 11.23 13.22
N ALA A 67 11.29 11.60 13.16
CA ALA A 67 11.87 12.65 14.02
C ALA A 67 12.53 13.81 13.26
N GLY A 68 12.61 13.76 11.93
CA GLY A 68 13.44 14.67 11.15
C GLY A 68 12.73 15.94 10.68
N LYS A 69 13.53 16.93 10.28
CA LYS A 69 13.07 18.08 9.52
C LYS A 69 12.62 17.62 8.12
N VAL A 70 11.83 18.44 7.43
CA VAL A 70 11.33 18.15 6.07
C VAL A 70 12.46 17.78 5.11
N ASP A 71 13.54 18.56 5.12
CA ASP A 71 14.72 18.34 4.24
C ASP A 71 15.38 16.98 4.50
N ASP A 72 15.42 16.53 5.74
CA ASP A 72 15.99 15.24 6.11
C ASP A 72 15.12 14.10 5.56
N ARG A 73 13.78 14.24 5.66
CA ARG A 73 12.84 13.25 5.11
C ARG A 73 12.92 13.17 3.59
N LEU A 74 12.99 14.31 2.91
CA LEU A 74 13.14 14.36 1.46
C LEU A 74 14.48 13.83 0.98
N SER A 75 15.57 14.16 1.69
CA SER A 75 16.91 13.62 1.41
C SER A 75 16.96 12.10 1.57
N ALA A 76 16.35 11.58 2.65
CA ALA A 76 16.24 10.15 2.88
C ALA A 76 15.40 9.45 1.80
N LEU A 77 14.33 10.10 1.33
CA LEU A 77 13.49 9.57 0.26
C LEU A 77 14.21 9.52 -1.10
N ARG A 78 15.06 10.54 -1.41
CA ARG A 78 15.95 10.52 -2.59
C ARG A 78 16.95 9.37 -2.51
N SER A 79 17.61 9.20 -1.37
CA SER A 79 18.54 8.08 -1.15
C SER A 79 17.84 6.73 -1.33
N LEU A 80 16.61 6.59 -0.82
CA LEU A 80 15.81 5.38 -1.00
C LEU A 80 15.55 5.09 -2.49
N ARG A 81 15.13 6.11 -3.25
CA ARG A 81 14.90 5.96 -4.68
C ARG A 81 16.16 5.46 -5.39
N ASP A 82 17.27 6.09 -5.12
CA ASP A 82 18.53 5.79 -5.80
C ASP A 82 19.05 4.39 -5.45
N GLU A 83 19.00 3.99 -4.18
CA GLU A 83 19.52 2.70 -3.72
C GLU A 83 18.56 1.53 -3.93
N VAL A 84 17.27 1.72 -3.74
CA VAL A 84 16.29 0.62 -3.78
C VAL A 84 15.62 0.51 -5.14
N LEU A 85 15.11 1.61 -5.69
CA LEU A 85 14.33 1.56 -6.93
C LEU A 85 15.21 1.38 -8.16
N ASN A 86 16.37 2.03 -8.19
CA ASN A 86 17.28 1.96 -9.33
C ASN A 86 18.18 0.71 -9.30
N THR A 87 18.42 0.11 -8.14
CA THR A 87 19.29 -1.06 -8.00
C THR A 87 18.53 -2.38 -7.85
N ALA A 88 17.21 -2.36 -7.73
CA ALA A 88 16.42 -3.58 -7.64
C ALA A 88 16.60 -4.45 -8.89
N ALA A 89 17.25 -5.62 -8.76
CA ALA A 89 17.53 -6.55 -9.87
C ALA A 89 16.47 -7.63 -9.96
N GLY A 90 16.52 -8.35 -11.06
CA GLY A 90 15.62 -9.47 -11.36
C GLY A 90 14.49 -9.05 -12.31
N PRO A 91 13.61 -9.97 -12.67
CA PRO A 91 12.50 -9.71 -13.58
C PRO A 91 11.35 -8.92 -12.97
N LEU A 92 11.33 -8.71 -11.64
CA LEU A 92 10.30 -7.96 -10.92
C LEU A 92 10.93 -6.84 -10.04
N PRO A 93 11.68 -5.87 -10.61
CA PRO A 93 12.42 -4.91 -9.82
C PRO A 93 11.53 -4.03 -8.93
N LYS A 94 10.41 -3.49 -9.43
CA LYS A 94 9.52 -2.65 -8.63
C LYS A 94 8.78 -3.42 -7.54
N ASN A 95 8.32 -4.63 -7.83
CA ASN A 95 7.72 -5.50 -6.83
C ASN A 95 8.73 -5.95 -5.78
N THR A 96 9.98 -6.22 -6.16
CA THR A 96 11.08 -6.51 -5.23
C THR A 96 11.31 -5.34 -4.27
N ALA A 97 11.40 -4.11 -4.79
CA ALA A 97 11.56 -2.93 -3.96
C ALA A 97 10.41 -2.74 -2.95
N ARG A 98 9.15 -2.96 -3.40
CA ARG A 98 7.96 -2.89 -2.52
C ARG A 98 8.03 -3.89 -1.37
N VAL A 99 8.44 -5.12 -1.65
CA VAL A 99 8.62 -6.18 -0.66
C VAL A 99 9.72 -5.81 0.34
N LEU A 100 10.89 -5.38 -0.15
CA LEU A 100 12.02 -5.00 0.71
C LEU A 100 11.67 -3.85 1.67
N LEU A 101 10.98 -2.83 1.18
CA LEU A 101 10.49 -1.74 2.01
C LEU A 101 9.51 -2.22 3.09
N THR A 102 8.63 -3.15 2.74
CA THR A 102 7.65 -3.69 3.70
C THR A 102 8.32 -4.53 4.77
N ILE A 103 9.24 -5.44 4.40
CA ILE A 103 9.99 -6.26 5.36
C ILE A 103 10.79 -5.37 6.32
N MET A 104 11.43 -4.32 5.82
CA MET A 104 12.20 -3.42 6.66
C MET A 104 11.33 -2.64 7.66
N LYS A 105 10.13 -2.20 7.23
CA LYS A 105 9.15 -1.58 8.16
C LYS A 105 8.75 -2.53 9.28
N GLU A 106 8.52 -3.80 8.96
CA GLU A 106 8.19 -4.81 9.97
C GLU A 106 9.39 -5.12 10.88
N LEU A 107 10.60 -5.14 10.33
CA LEU A 107 11.83 -5.36 11.11
C LEU A 107 12.03 -4.26 12.16
N VAL A 108 11.80 -2.99 11.78
CA VAL A 108 11.85 -1.86 12.73
C VAL A 108 10.76 -1.95 13.79
N ARG A 109 9.53 -2.33 13.40
CA ARG A 109 8.40 -2.50 14.33
C ARG A 109 8.60 -3.65 15.32
N ALA A 110 9.34 -4.68 14.92
CA ALA A 110 9.64 -5.83 15.75
C ALA A 110 10.78 -5.55 16.76
N HIS A 111 11.20 -4.27 16.96
CA HIS A 111 12.23 -3.90 17.91
C HIS A 111 11.91 -4.44 19.32
N GLY A 112 12.89 -5.14 19.93
CA GLY A 112 12.71 -5.83 21.20
C GLY A 112 12.37 -7.33 21.07
N ASP A 113 11.89 -7.82 19.93
CA ASP A 113 11.71 -9.25 19.64
C ASP A 113 12.83 -9.75 18.70
N GLU A 114 13.95 -10.15 19.28
CA GLU A 114 15.15 -10.56 18.55
C GLU A 114 14.89 -11.71 17.58
N MET A 115 14.03 -12.69 17.96
CA MET A 115 13.76 -13.84 17.11
C MET A 115 12.99 -13.41 15.86
N ARG A 116 11.95 -12.61 16.04
CA ARG A 116 11.16 -12.08 14.93
C ARG A 116 12.01 -11.17 14.04
N GLN A 117 12.87 -10.35 14.63
CA GLN A 117 13.82 -9.51 13.88
C GLN A 117 14.80 -10.35 13.05
N LEU A 118 15.34 -11.46 13.58
CA LEU A 118 16.23 -12.37 12.83
C LEU A 118 15.50 -13.02 11.66
N MET A 119 14.25 -13.45 11.87
CA MET A 119 13.41 -14.01 10.78
C MET A 119 13.20 -12.99 9.67
N LEU A 120 12.86 -11.75 10.02
CA LEU A 120 12.67 -10.66 9.05
C LEU A 120 13.98 -10.25 8.35
N ALA A 121 15.11 -10.27 9.05
CA ALA A 121 16.41 -10.02 8.45
C ALA A 121 16.78 -11.10 7.41
N HIS A 122 16.49 -12.35 7.72
CA HIS A 122 16.63 -13.46 6.77
C HIS A 122 15.75 -13.26 5.54
N ASP A 123 14.44 -13.00 5.74
CA ASP A 123 13.48 -12.78 4.66
C ASP A 123 13.89 -11.60 3.77
N PHE A 124 14.38 -10.51 4.37
CA PHE A 124 14.92 -9.36 3.64
C PHE A 124 16.11 -9.76 2.75
N ARG A 125 17.08 -10.51 3.29
CA ARG A 125 18.25 -10.96 2.53
C ARG A 125 17.86 -11.87 1.36
N ILE A 126 16.92 -12.78 1.58
CA ILE A 126 16.45 -13.68 0.52
C ILE A 126 15.64 -12.91 -0.53
N ALA A 127 14.75 -12.00 -0.13
CA ALA A 127 13.99 -11.15 -1.05
C ALA A 127 14.90 -10.23 -1.89
N ALA A 128 16.04 -9.77 -1.32
CA ALA A 128 17.02 -8.95 -2.03
C ALA A 128 17.67 -9.65 -3.23
N THR A 129 17.54 -10.98 -3.34
CA THR A 129 17.98 -11.72 -4.54
C THR A 129 17.12 -11.43 -5.77
N GLY A 130 15.89 -10.94 -5.60
CA GLY A 130 14.95 -10.64 -6.67
C GLY A 130 14.35 -11.88 -7.34
N ASN A 131 14.39 -13.06 -6.70
CA ASN A 131 13.78 -14.27 -7.22
C ASN A 131 12.24 -14.08 -7.31
N PRO A 132 11.60 -14.22 -8.50
CA PRO A 132 10.18 -13.96 -8.68
C PRO A 132 9.27 -14.82 -7.82
N HIS A 133 9.65 -16.06 -7.56
CA HIS A 133 8.85 -16.96 -6.71
C HIS A 133 8.82 -16.45 -5.26
N ILE A 134 9.96 -16.05 -4.73
CA ILE A 134 10.10 -15.49 -3.37
C ILE A 134 9.34 -14.16 -3.28
N ILE A 135 9.56 -13.26 -4.25
CA ILE A 135 8.88 -11.95 -4.25
C ILE A 135 7.37 -12.11 -4.27
N ARG A 136 6.82 -13.03 -5.07
CA ARG A 136 5.37 -13.28 -5.10
C ARG A 136 4.85 -13.90 -3.82
N SER A 137 5.63 -14.76 -3.17
CA SER A 137 5.29 -15.30 -1.84
C SER A 137 5.21 -14.17 -0.81
N GLU A 138 6.20 -13.29 -0.78
CA GLU A 138 6.23 -12.16 0.15
C GLU A 138 5.14 -11.11 -0.16
N LEU A 139 4.84 -10.83 -1.44
CA LEU A 139 3.71 -9.97 -1.81
C LEU A 139 2.40 -10.48 -1.18
N ARG A 140 2.13 -11.79 -1.29
CA ARG A 140 0.94 -12.41 -0.67
C ARG A 140 0.96 -12.33 0.85
N ARG A 141 2.12 -12.63 1.46
CA ARG A 141 2.30 -12.56 2.92
C ARG A 141 1.98 -11.17 3.47
N TYR A 142 2.40 -10.12 2.76
CA TYR A 142 2.16 -8.72 3.16
C TYR A 142 0.90 -8.12 2.53
N HIS A 143 0.02 -8.92 1.95
CA HIS A 143 -1.22 -8.48 1.32
C HIS A 143 -1.01 -7.39 0.26
N LEU A 144 0.08 -7.47 -0.50
CA LEU A 144 0.38 -6.61 -1.63
C LEU A 144 0.01 -7.31 -2.93
N LEU A 145 -0.71 -6.64 -3.82
CA LEU A 145 -0.94 -7.15 -5.18
C LEU A 145 0.32 -7.00 -6.03
N GLU A 146 0.59 -7.98 -6.89
CA GLU A 146 1.61 -7.84 -7.93
C GLU A 146 1.20 -6.71 -8.87
N MET A 147 2.08 -5.73 -9.08
CA MET A 147 1.88 -4.62 -10.02
C MET A 147 2.67 -4.85 -11.31
N PRO A 148 2.23 -4.33 -12.45
CA PRO A 148 3.01 -4.40 -13.68
C PRO A 148 4.31 -3.63 -13.53
N GLU A 149 5.41 -4.17 -14.07
CA GLU A 149 6.73 -3.52 -13.97
C GLU A 149 6.83 -2.26 -14.83
N GLU A 150 6.00 -2.13 -15.86
CA GLU A 150 5.82 -0.89 -16.63
C GLU A 150 5.23 0.24 -15.80
N TRP A 151 4.66 -0.10 -14.64
CA TRP A 151 4.03 0.84 -13.72
C TRP A 151 2.90 1.65 -14.37
N ASN A 152 2.14 1.00 -15.26
CA ASN A 152 1.06 1.61 -16.07
C ASN A 152 -0.35 1.32 -15.54
N GLN A 153 -0.48 0.62 -14.40
CA GLN A 153 -1.76 0.31 -13.78
C GLN A 153 -2.54 1.57 -13.39
N LEU A 154 -3.85 1.47 -13.40
CA LEU A 154 -4.75 2.50 -12.90
C LEU A 154 -5.07 2.24 -11.43
N THR A 155 -4.24 2.83 -10.59
CA THR A 155 -4.36 2.80 -9.13
C THR A 155 -4.39 4.23 -8.61
N PHE A 156 -5.34 4.51 -7.75
CA PHE A 156 -5.59 5.88 -7.30
C PHE A 156 -6.24 5.91 -5.92
N ASP A 157 -6.23 7.09 -5.34
CA ASP A 157 -7.08 7.46 -4.22
C ASP A 157 -7.36 8.96 -4.32
N ASP A 158 -8.62 9.31 -4.46
CA ASP A 158 -9.01 10.70 -4.68
C ASP A 158 -9.32 11.44 -3.35
N HIS A 159 -9.18 10.77 -2.17
CA HIS A 159 -9.42 11.38 -0.86
C HIS A 159 -8.60 10.70 0.23
N VAL A 160 -7.47 11.29 0.61
CA VAL A 160 -6.62 10.84 1.72
C VAL A 160 -6.11 12.02 2.53
N HIS A 161 -5.67 11.74 3.76
CA HIS A 161 -5.18 12.75 4.70
C HIS A 161 -3.76 12.45 5.16
N ASP A 162 -2.95 13.49 5.35
CA ASP A 162 -1.66 13.44 5.99
C ASP A 162 -1.70 13.98 7.44
N VAL A 163 -0.55 14.01 8.11
CA VAL A 163 -0.40 14.44 9.51
C VAL A 163 -0.77 15.91 9.72
N ASN A 164 -0.78 16.73 8.68
CA ASN A 164 -1.11 18.16 8.79
C ASN A 164 -2.62 18.40 8.90
N THR A 165 -3.41 17.36 8.76
CA THR A 165 -4.86 17.36 8.98
C THR A 165 -5.22 16.33 10.07
N LYS A 166 -5.98 15.30 9.72
CA LYS A 166 -6.36 14.18 10.62
C LYS A 166 -5.58 12.89 10.37
N GLY A 167 -4.67 12.90 9.41
CA GLY A 167 -3.87 11.71 9.07
C GLY A 167 -2.79 11.40 10.11
N ARG A 168 -2.28 10.18 10.05
CA ARG A 168 -1.23 9.69 10.98
C ARG A 168 0.18 9.92 10.47
N LYS A 169 0.37 10.03 9.15
CA LYS A 169 1.68 9.98 8.50
C LYS A 169 2.08 11.32 7.94
N SER A 170 3.36 11.68 8.07
CA SER A 170 3.92 12.81 7.33
C SER A 170 3.69 12.66 5.83
N SER A 171 3.75 13.77 5.08
CA SER A 171 3.55 13.75 3.63
C SER A 171 4.52 12.79 2.93
N SER A 172 5.81 12.81 3.29
CA SER A 172 6.83 11.89 2.74
C SER A 172 6.51 10.42 3.05
N HIS A 173 6.06 10.12 4.28
CA HIS A 173 5.69 8.76 4.67
C HIS A 173 4.41 8.29 3.96
N LEU A 174 3.44 9.19 3.77
CA LEU A 174 2.21 8.89 3.01
C LEU A 174 2.55 8.51 1.57
N ILE A 175 3.43 9.27 0.91
CA ILE A 175 3.88 9.01 -0.46
C ILE A 175 4.64 7.69 -0.58
N MET A 176 5.54 7.39 0.37
CA MET A 176 6.24 6.11 0.41
C MET A 176 5.25 4.93 0.54
N ASP A 177 4.28 5.03 1.44
CA ASP A 177 3.27 3.99 1.62
C ASP A 177 2.36 3.83 0.40
N ALA A 178 1.99 4.94 -0.27
CA ALA A 178 1.26 4.91 -1.53
C ALA A 178 2.06 4.16 -2.60
N TRP A 179 3.37 4.42 -2.69
CA TRP A 179 4.25 3.72 -3.63
C TRP A 179 4.35 2.22 -3.31
N ILE A 180 4.52 1.84 -2.04
CA ILE A 180 4.53 0.44 -1.60
C ILE A 180 3.23 -0.27 -2.01
N LYS A 181 2.08 0.37 -1.87
CA LYS A 181 0.79 -0.18 -2.28
C LYS A 181 0.60 -0.23 -3.80
N GLY A 182 1.44 0.50 -4.55
CA GLY A 182 1.36 0.60 -6.01
C GLY A 182 0.41 1.68 -6.49
N ILE A 183 0.07 2.67 -5.66
CA ILE A 183 -0.78 3.80 -6.03
C ILE A 183 0.01 4.73 -6.93
N ARG A 184 -0.59 5.13 -8.07
CA ARG A 184 0.02 6.05 -9.04
C ARG A 184 -0.52 7.48 -8.94
N ARG A 185 -1.76 7.63 -8.53
CA ARG A 185 -2.43 8.93 -8.42
C ARG A 185 -3.02 9.09 -7.04
N LEU A 186 -2.70 10.19 -6.38
CA LEU A 186 -3.16 10.49 -5.04
C LEU A 186 -3.73 11.92 -4.99
N ARG A 187 -4.82 12.10 -4.27
CA ARG A 187 -5.27 13.42 -3.88
C ARG A 187 -5.25 13.53 -2.36
N VAL A 188 -4.46 14.47 -1.86
CA VAL A 188 -4.36 14.76 -0.43
C VAL A 188 -5.26 15.96 -0.11
N ILE A 189 -6.14 15.78 0.86
CA ILE A 189 -7.14 16.77 1.23
C ILE A 189 -6.75 17.46 2.52
N TYR A 190 -6.78 18.80 2.48
CA TYR A 190 -6.58 19.70 3.60
C TYR A 190 -7.91 20.35 3.98
N TYR A 191 -8.12 20.64 5.27
CA TYR A 191 -9.37 21.23 5.75
C TYR A 191 -9.21 22.74 5.91
N ASN A 192 -10.07 23.47 5.23
CA ASN A 192 -10.26 24.91 5.30
C ASN A 192 -9.04 25.77 4.91
N TYR A 193 -7.81 25.31 5.07
CA TYR A 193 -6.59 26.04 4.70
C TYR A 193 -5.42 25.12 4.36
N LEU A 194 -4.44 25.68 3.66
CA LEU A 194 -3.18 25.03 3.31
C LEU A 194 -2.02 26.00 3.55
N GLU A 195 -1.02 25.60 4.33
CA GLU A 195 0.24 26.32 4.46
C GLU A 195 1.26 25.83 3.41
N ALA A 196 2.01 26.76 2.82
CA ALA A 196 2.99 26.45 1.77
C ALA A 196 4.01 25.36 2.18
N LYS A 197 4.46 25.36 3.45
CA LYS A 197 5.41 24.37 3.97
C LYS A 197 4.90 22.91 3.87
N PHE A 198 3.59 22.67 3.99
CA PHE A 198 3.00 21.33 3.86
C PHE A 198 2.92 20.91 2.39
N ALA A 199 2.61 21.87 1.50
CA ALA A 199 2.59 21.61 0.07
C ALA A 199 3.97 21.26 -0.49
N VAL A 200 5.04 21.92 -0.04
CA VAL A 200 6.44 21.64 -0.43
C VAL A 200 6.78 20.18 -0.19
N GLU A 201 6.66 19.73 1.05
CA GLU A 201 7.03 18.35 1.40
C GLU A 201 6.25 17.32 0.57
N LEU A 202 4.94 17.53 0.43
CA LEU A 202 4.08 16.59 -0.30
C LEU A 202 4.43 16.51 -1.78
N MET A 203 4.61 17.65 -2.43
CA MET A 203 4.87 17.71 -3.88
C MET A 203 6.26 17.21 -4.24
N GLU A 204 7.29 17.61 -3.48
CA GLU A 204 8.64 17.09 -3.68
C GLU A 204 8.75 15.59 -3.42
N ALA A 205 8.12 15.08 -2.35
CA ALA A 205 8.08 13.64 -2.09
C ALA A 205 7.42 12.87 -3.23
N ALA A 206 6.33 13.41 -3.77
CA ALA A 206 5.61 12.82 -4.90
C ALA A 206 6.46 12.79 -6.18
N GLU A 207 7.19 13.86 -6.47
CA GLU A 207 8.13 13.95 -7.59
C GLU A 207 9.26 12.93 -7.47
N ILE A 208 9.89 12.85 -6.28
CA ILE A 208 10.94 11.87 -5.99
C ILE A 208 10.47 10.45 -6.28
N MET A 209 9.25 10.08 -5.85
CA MET A 209 8.72 8.73 -5.98
C MET A 209 7.97 8.47 -7.30
N GLY A 210 7.80 9.48 -8.15
CA GLY A 210 7.08 9.36 -9.42
C GLY A 210 5.59 9.07 -9.26
N ILE A 211 4.97 9.62 -8.21
CA ILE A 211 3.52 9.56 -7.96
C ILE A 211 2.89 10.88 -8.37
N THR A 212 1.79 10.82 -9.12
CA THR A 212 1.02 12.04 -9.44
C THR A 212 0.19 12.44 -8.23
N VAL A 213 0.55 13.54 -7.58
CA VAL A 213 -0.20 14.09 -6.46
C VAL A 213 -1.00 15.32 -6.88
N ARG A 214 -2.14 15.51 -6.25
CA ARG A 214 -2.96 16.71 -6.31
C ARG A 214 -3.37 17.09 -4.91
N ILE A 215 -3.35 18.39 -4.66
CA ILE A 215 -3.79 18.96 -3.40
C ILE A 215 -5.23 19.43 -3.60
N GLY A 216 -6.10 19.05 -2.66
CA GLY A 216 -7.45 19.55 -2.53
C GLY A 216 -7.63 20.25 -1.20
N ILE A 217 -8.40 21.32 -1.18
CA ILE A 217 -8.78 22.01 0.05
C ILE A 217 -10.29 21.89 0.19
N GLU A 218 -10.72 21.27 1.28
CA GLU A 218 -12.13 21.06 1.60
C GLU A 218 -12.66 22.19 2.47
N PHE A 219 -13.69 22.87 1.99
CA PHE A 219 -14.39 23.92 2.69
C PHE A 219 -15.82 23.45 3.03
N CYS A 220 -16.29 23.81 4.22
CA CYS A 220 -17.68 23.65 4.60
C CYS A 220 -18.46 24.89 4.17
N THR A 221 -19.63 24.71 3.55
CA THR A 221 -20.54 25.78 3.15
C THR A 221 -21.95 25.44 3.60
N ARG A 222 -22.71 26.45 4.03
CA ARG A 222 -24.05 26.24 4.55
C ARG A 222 -25.05 25.97 3.45
N ILE A 223 -25.76 24.85 3.55
CA ILE A 223 -26.94 24.52 2.75
C ILE A 223 -28.09 24.19 3.71
N ARG A 224 -29.10 25.06 3.80
CA ARG A 224 -30.25 24.88 4.70
C ARG A 224 -29.82 24.61 6.16
N ASP A 225 -30.14 23.40 6.66
CA ASP A 225 -29.94 22.91 8.02
C ASP A 225 -28.64 22.11 8.21
N ARG A 226 -27.74 22.11 7.20
CA ARG A 226 -26.49 21.34 7.22
C ARG A 226 -25.36 22.02 6.49
N TYR A 227 -24.17 21.42 6.57
CA TYR A 227 -23.01 21.83 5.77
C TYR A 227 -22.83 20.88 4.59
N ALA A 228 -22.57 21.45 3.42
CA ALA A 228 -22.00 20.76 2.25
C ALA A 228 -20.48 20.93 2.24
N GLN A 229 -19.78 19.89 1.90
CA GLN A 229 -18.32 19.88 1.79
C GLN A 229 -17.91 19.99 0.34
N ILE A 230 -17.18 21.05 0.01
CA ILE A 230 -16.73 21.39 -1.32
C ILE A 230 -15.20 21.32 -1.35
N ILE A 231 -14.66 20.40 -2.17
CA ILE A 231 -13.22 20.22 -2.35
C ILE A 231 -12.76 21.03 -3.57
N TRP A 232 -11.99 22.06 -3.32
CA TRP A 232 -11.37 22.91 -4.34
C TRP A 232 -9.98 22.39 -4.67
N VAL A 233 -9.70 22.18 -5.97
CA VAL A 233 -8.42 21.69 -6.49
C VAL A 233 -7.91 22.67 -7.54
N PRO A 234 -7.04 23.62 -7.17
CA PRO A 234 -6.39 24.52 -8.12
C PRO A 234 -5.50 23.73 -9.09
N ARG A 235 -5.40 24.16 -10.35
CA ARG A 235 -4.80 23.42 -11.45
C ARG A 235 -3.94 24.32 -12.36
N SER A 236 -3.27 23.66 -13.31
CA SER A 236 -2.47 24.32 -14.36
C SER A 236 -1.22 25.03 -13.87
N PHE A 237 -0.61 24.54 -12.81
CA PHE A 237 0.73 24.95 -12.42
C PHE A 237 1.76 24.08 -13.16
N PRO A 238 2.78 24.68 -13.80
CA PRO A 238 3.79 23.93 -14.55
C PRO A 238 4.68 23.07 -13.64
N ASP A 239 4.96 23.54 -12.44
CA ASP A 239 5.83 22.90 -11.46
C ASP A 239 5.40 23.20 -10.01
N THR A 240 6.11 22.64 -9.07
CA THR A 240 5.90 22.84 -7.63
C THR A 240 6.12 24.30 -7.24
N GLN A 241 7.12 24.97 -7.81
CA GLN A 241 7.44 26.34 -7.44
C GLN A 241 6.32 27.32 -7.86
N ALA A 242 5.75 27.15 -9.04
CA ALA A 242 4.61 27.97 -9.49
C ALA A 242 3.40 27.82 -8.56
N PHE A 243 3.14 26.60 -8.07
CA PHE A 243 2.08 26.39 -7.08
C PHE A 243 2.38 27.06 -5.74
N LEU A 244 3.63 27.06 -5.29
CA LEU A 244 4.04 27.73 -4.06
C LEU A 244 3.96 29.26 -4.19
N CYS A 245 4.34 29.83 -5.34
CA CYS A 245 4.15 31.25 -5.62
C CYS A 245 2.68 31.65 -5.55
N PHE A 246 1.79 30.84 -6.12
CA PHE A 246 0.34 31.03 -6.00
C PHE A 246 -0.13 31.03 -4.54
N LEU A 247 0.32 30.09 -3.72
CA LEU A 247 -0.04 30.04 -2.29
C LEU A 247 0.49 31.26 -1.50
N ALA A 248 1.50 31.94 -1.99
CA ALA A 248 2.07 33.14 -1.38
C ALA A 248 1.41 34.45 -1.85
N GLU A 249 0.48 34.39 -2.80
CA GLU A 249 -0.28 35.57 -3.24
C GLU A 249 -1.14 36.15 -2.11
N ALA A 250 -1.14 37.46 -1.95
CA ALA A 250 -1.83 38.13 -0.84
C ALA A 250 -3.34 37.81 -0.74
N PRO A 251 -4.12 37.68 -1.85
CA PRO A 251 -5.51 37.26 -1.77
C PRO A 251 -5.65 35.82 -1.25
N VAL A 252 -4.78 34.89 -1.70
CA VAL A 252 -4.79 33.48 -1.29
C VAL A 252 -4.44 33.36 0.18
N VAL A 253 -3.38 34.05 0.64
CA VAL A 253 -2.97 34.05 2.05
C VAL A 253 -4.13 34.53 2.95
N ARG A 254 -4.79 35.64 2.61
CA ARG A 254 -5.93 36.17 3.37
C ARG A 254 -7.08 35.15 3.44
N PHE A 255 -7.40 34.52 2.32
CA PHE A 255 -8.46 33.50 2.27
C PHE A 255 -8.12 32.28 3.13
N MET A 256 -6.86 31.82 3.11
CA MET A 256 -6.39 30.72 3.96
C MET A 256 -6.39 31.08 5.45
N GLU A 257 -6.13 32.34 5.80
CA GLU A 257 -6.27 32.83 7.18
C GLU A 257 -7.72 32.77 7.67
N GLU A 258 -8.70 33.13 6.83
CA GLU A 258 -10.13 32.95 7.17
C GLU A 258 -10.48 31.47 7.33
N GLY A 259 -9.95 30.60 6.46
CA GLY A 259 -10.08 29.14 6.61
C GLY A 259 -9.47 28.62 7.91
N LYS A 260 -8.35 29.18 8.36
CA LYS A 260 -7.72 28.84 9.64
C LYS A 260 -8.62 29.18 10.84
N LYS A 261 -9.34 30.31 10.77
CA LYS A 261 -10.34 30.68 11.81
C LYS A 261 -11.46 29.63 11.89
N VAL A 262 -11.93 29.10 10.73
CA VAL A 262 -12.92 28.01 10.72
C VAL A 262 -12.37 26.76 11.41
N SER A 263 -11.15 26.36 11.09
CA SER A 263 -10.53 25.21 11.73
C SER A 263 -10.38 25.39 13.24
N LEU A 264 -9.97 26.57 13.71
CA LEU A 264 -9.88 26.87 15.15
C LEU A 264 -11.25 26.84 15.84
N TYR A 265 -12.30 27.32 15.17
CA TYR A 265 -13.67 27.24 15.68
C TYR A 265 -14.12 25.76 15.83
N GLN A 266 -13.91 24.95 14.81
CA GLN A 266 -14.26 23.52 14.83
C GLN A 266 -13.47 22.73 15.89
N GLN A 267 -12.24 23.13 16.21
CA GLN A 267 -11.41 22.50 17.23
C GLN A 267 -11.97 22.70 18.64
N ARG A 268 -12.74 23.80 18.90
CA ARG A 268 -13.41 24.03 20.20
C ARG A 268 -14.34 22.87 20.58
N TYR A 269 -15.00 22.27 19.58
CA TYR A 269 -15.82 21.08 19.80
C TYR A 269 -15.01 19.92 20.36
N VAL A 270 -13.84 19.64 19.80
CA VAL A 270 -12.99 18.52 20.23
C VAL A 270 -12.51 18.74 21.68
N THR A 271 -12.15 19.97 22.02
CA THR A 271 -11.78 20.34 23.41
C THR A 271 -12.95 20.16 24.36
N ALA A 272 -14.15 20.60 23.99
CA ALA A 272 -15.35 20.42 24.81
C ALA A 272 -15.69 18.92 25.04
N VAL A 273 -15.49 18.08 23.99
CA VAL A 273 -15.67 16.63 24.13
C VAL A 273 -14.59 16.00 25.01
N LEU A 274 -13.34 16.47 25.02
CA LEU A 274 -12.31 16.04 25.95
C LEU A 274 -12.69 16.39 27.42
N ASP A 275 -13.20 17.60 27.64
CA ASP A 275 -13.67 18.02 28.97
C ASP A 275 -14.85 17.17 29.47
N GLU A 276 -15.81 16.87 28.57
CA GLU A 276 -16.97 16.03 28.90
C GLU A 276 -16.53 14.57 29.12
N PHE A 277 -15.55 14.08 28.37
CA PHE A 277 -14.95 12.78 28.61
C PHE A 277 -14.35 12.68 30.00
N ASN A 278 -13.59 13.66 30.42
CA ASN A 278 -13.01 13.71 31.77
C ASN A 278 -14.07 13.76 32.88
N LYS A 279 -15.16 14.51 32.64
CA LYS A 279 -16.24 14.70 33.65
C LYS A 279 -17.13 13.48 33.82
N ARG A 280 -17.43 12.77 32.72
CA ARG A 280 -18.49 11.74 32.72
C ARG A 280 -18.02 10.38 32.24
N HIS A 281 -17.35 10.33 31.06
CA HIS A 281 -17.07 9.06 30.40
C HIS A 281 -15.86 8.34 31.01
N ARG A 282 -14.89 9.06 31.54
CA ARG A 282 -13.72 8.49 32.21
C ARG A 282 -14.13 7.59 33.37
N ASP A 283 -15.00 8.10 34.27
CA ASP A 283 -15.46 7.34 35.44
C ASP A 283 -16.29 6.12 35.03
N ALA A 284 -17.06 6.23 33.92
CA ALA A 284 -17.80 5.11 33.38
C ALA A 284 -16.86 4.00 32.86
N ILE A 285 -15.76 4.36 32.20
CA ILE A 285 -14.74 3.40 31.71
C ILE A 285 -14.01 2.77 32.89
N ASN A 286 -13.57 3.57 33.89
CA ASN A 286 -12.91 3.09 35.11
C ASN A 286 -13.75 2.05 35.81
N LYS A 287 -15.06 2.31 35.97
CA LYS A 287 -16.00 1.38 36.57
C LYS A 287 -16.25 0.13 35.73
N ALA A 288 -16.33 0.28 34.39
CA ALA A 288 -16.63 -0.86 33.49
C ALA A 288 -15.52 -1.87 33.46
N TYR A 289 -14.27 -1.45 33.60
CA TYR A 289 -13.08 -2.30 33.44
C TYR A 289 -12.27 -2.47 34.73
N ASP A 290 -12.75 -1.95 35.84
CA ASP A 290 -12.16 -2.07 37.20
C ASP A 290 -10.69 -1.60 37.24
N PHE A 291 -10.42 -0.41 36.65
CA PHE A 291 -9.11 0.24 36.71
C PHE A 291 -9.24 1.76 36.98
N GLU A 292 -8.13 2.42 37.30
CA GLU A 292 -8.08 3.86 37.52
C GLU A 292 -7.25 4.57 36.43
N MET A 293 -7.94 5.26 35.51
CA MET A 293 -7.32 6.19 34.59
C MET A 293 -7.50 7.62 35.15
N GLY A 294 -6.40 8.35 35.26
CA GLY A 294 -6.43 9.77 35.64
C GLY A 294 -7.07 10.66 34.56
N PRO A 295 -7.37 11.94 34.92
CA PRO A 295 -7.88 12.89 33.94
C PRO A 295 -6.87 13.12 32.79
N LEU A 296 -7.38 13.31 31.60
CA LEU A 296 -6.58 13.59 30.43
C LEU A 296 -6.29 15.09 30.32
N ASP A 297 -5.02 15.42 30.10
CA ASP A 297 -4.57 16.81 29.95
C ASP A 297 -4.71 17.32 28.52
N GLN A 298 -5.22 18.53 28.34
CA GLN A 298 -5.40 19.19 27.04
C GLN A 298 -4.04 19.52 26.39
N ALA A 299 -3.02 19.92 27.17
CA ALA A 299 -1.71 20.24 26.64
C ALA A 299 -1.02 18.97 26.10
N GLU A 300 -1.14 17.85 26.79
CA GLU A 300 -0.66 16.55 26.31
C GLU A 300 -1.39 16.11 25.03
N PHE A 301 -2.72 16.34 24.97
CA PHE A 301 -3.48 16.05 23.75
C PHE A 301 -3.02 16.91 22.58
N ASN A 302 -2.83 18.22 22.78
CA ASN A 302 -2.31 19.10 21.72
C ASN A 302 -0.90 18.69 21.28
N ALA A 303 -0.04 18.31 22.21
CA ALA A 303 1.29 17.77 21.89
C ALA A 303 1.21 16.45 21.07
N PHE A 304 0.25 15.58 21.38
CA PHE A 304 -0.02 14.35 20.63
C PHE A 304 -0.49 14.62 19.19
N VAL A 305 -1.34 15.62 18.99
CA VAL A 305 -1.79 16.04 17.64
C VAL A 305 -0.66 16.64 16.83
N GLY A 306 0.24 17.40 17.44
CA GLY A 306 1.39 18.03 16.81
C GLY A 306 1.01 19.10 15.78
N THR A 307 1.43 18.95 14.53
CA THR A 307 1.12 19.91 13.44
C THR A 307 -0.26 19.72 12.83
N GLY A 308 -0.96 18.67 13.21
CA GLY A 308 -2.29 18.34 12.70
C GLY A 308 -3.40 19.23 13.23
N GLN A 309 -4.60 19.03 12.67
CA GLN A 309 -5.80 19.67 13.15
C GLN A 309 -6.50 18.74 14.14
N PRO A 310 -6.68 19.14 15.44
CA PRO A 310 -7.41 18.35 16.42
C PRO A 310 -8.76 17.87 15.89
N SER A 311 -9.03 16.58 16.05
CA SER A 311 -10.27 15.94 15.60
C SER A 311 -10.67 14.83 16.57
N ILE A 312 -11.92 14.39 16.49
CA ILE A 312 -12.43 13.28 17.31
C ILE A 312 -11.63 11.99 17.11
N VAL A 313 -11.10 11.76 15.89
CA VAL A 313 -10.25 10.60 15.61
C VAL A 313 -8.92 10.68 16.37
N HIS A 314 -8.31 11.88 16.46
CA HIS A 314 -7.12 12.10 17.29
C HIS A 314 -7.42 11.86 18.76
N LEU A 315 -8.56 12.39 19.25
CA LEU A 315 -8.96 12.23 20.65
C LEU A 315 -9.18 10.75 21.00
N ALA A 316 -9.86 10.01 20.14
CA ALA A 316 -10.07 8.57 20.33
C ALA A 316 -8.75 7.79 20.39
N GLU A 317 -7.80 8.06 19.49
CA GLU A 317 -6.49 7.42 19.50
C GLU A 317 -5.66 7.83 20.72
N PHE A 318 -5.73 9.10 21.15
CA PHE A 318 -5.07 9.58 22.35
C PHE A 318 -5.60 8.89 23.60
N ILE A 319 -6.93 8.80 23.76
CA ILE A 319 -7.59 8.08 24.85
C ILE A 319 -7.15 6.61 24.84
N HIS A 320 -7.22 5.94 23.70
CA HIS A 320 -6.80 4.54 23.56
C HIS A 320 -5.33 4.35 23.98
N LYS A 321 -4.44 5.25 23.56
CA LYS A 321 -3.02 5.22 23.92
C LYS A 321 -2.80 5.38 25.43
N LYS A 322 -3.65 6.13 26.12
CA LYS A 322 -3.57 6.30 27.58
C LYS A 322 -4.20 5.12 28.34
N ILE A 323 -5.28 4.54 27.83
CA ILE A 323 -5.96 3.40 28.45
C ILE A 323 -5.16 2.10 28.32
N LEU A 324 -4.54 1.86 27.17
CA LEU A 324 -3.91 0.58 26.86
C LEU A 324 -2.81 0.14 27.86
N PRO A 325 -1.90 1.01 28.33
CA PRO A 325 -0.95 0.66 29.40
C PRO A 325 -1.65 0.25 30.69
N VAL A 326 -2.66 1.03 31.13
CA VAL A 326 -3.42 0.75 32.35
C VAL A 326 -4.14 -0.60 32.26
N MET A 327 -4.74 -0.91 31.10
CA MET A 327 -5.34 -2.23 30.87
C MET A 327 -4.30 -3.35 30.91
N LYS A 328 -3.09 -3.14 30.38
CA LYS A 328 -2.02 -4.14 30.42
C LYS A 328 -1.52 -4.41 31.82
N ASP A 329 -1.38 -3.37 32.65
CA ASP A 329 -0.99 -3.51 34.05
C ASP A 329 -2.07 -4.24 34.85
N HIS A 330 -3.34 -3.93 34.60
CA HIS A 330 -4.48 -4.59 35.23
C HIS A 330 -4.61 -6.07 34.85
N MET A 331 -4.16 -6.47 33.64
CA MET A 331 -4.18 -7.87 33.20
C MET A 331 -3.37 -8.81 34.08
N ALA A 332 -2.37 -8.34 34.81
CA ALA A 332 -1.63 -9.17 35.76
C ALA A 332 -2.55 -9.65 36.89
N ALA A 333 -3.32 -8.73 37.51
CA ALA A 333 -4.29 -9.03 38.53
C ALA A 333 -5.45 -9.92 38.02
N ILE A 334 -5.93 -9.65 36.80
CA ILE A 334 -6.99 -10.46 36.17
C ILE A 334 -6.51 -11.91 35.96
N ARG A 335 -5.26 -12.14 35.55
CA ARG A 335 -4.70 -13.49 35.36
C ARG A 335 -4.61 -14.27 36.69
N GLU A 336 -4.18 -13.60 37.77
CA GLU A 336 -4.14 -14.23 39.08
C GLU A 336 -5.56 -14.59 39.59
N ARG A 337 -6.54 -13.72 39.38
CA ARG A 337 -7.94 -13.98 39.69
C ARG A 337 -8.51 -15.12 38.88
N TYR A 338 -8.22 -15.18 37.57
CA TYR A 338 -8.69 -16.23 36.67
C TYR A 338 -8.21 -17.64 37.08
N VAL A 339 -6.97 -17.76 37.57
CA VAL A 339 -6.43 -19.05 38.05
C VAL A 339 -7.20 -19.57 39.28
N LYS A 340 -7.67 -18.67 40.14
CA LYS A 340 -8.38 -18.98 41.41
C LYS A 340 -9.91 -19.06 41.25
N ALA A 341 -10.45 -18.62 40.11
CA ALA A 341 -11.86 -18.42 39.86
C ALA A 341 -12.62 -19.72 39.61
N SER A 342 -13.90 -19.75 40.02
CA SER A 342 -14.88 -20.79 39.66
C SER A 342 -15.15 -20.77 38.13
N GLN A 343 -15.86 -21.80 37.62
CA GLN A 343 -16.18 -21.88 36.20
C GLN A 343 -17.06 -20.71 35.72
N GLU A 344 -17.99 -20.27 36.54
CA GLU A 344 -18.88 -19.12 36.25
C GLU A 344 -18.10 -17.80 36.21
N GLU A 345 -17.27 -17.55 37.23
CA GLU A 345 -16.40 -16.36 37.28
C GLU A 345 -15.38 -16.31 36.13
N ARG A 346 -14.91 -17.48 35.64
CA ARG A 346 -14.01 -17.51 34.45
C ARG A 346 -14.70 -17.01 33.19
N VAL A 347 -15.96 -17.37 32.99
CA VAL A 347 -16.74 -16.88 31.84
C VAL A 347 -16.93 -15.35 31.91
N GLU A 348 -17.18 -14.81 33.11
CA GLU A 348 -17.28 -13.37 33.31
C GLU A 348 -15.94 -12.66 33.00
N ILE A 349 -14.83 -13.21 33.51
CA ILE A 349 -13.48 -12.66 33.28
C ILE A 349 -13.12 -12.75 31.79
N GLU A 350 -13.44 -13.84 31.11
CA GLU A 350 -13.22 -13.98 29.67
C GLU A 350 -14.04 -12.94 28.88
N GLY A 351 -15.29 -12.72 29.25
CA GLY A 351 -16.14 -11.69 28.68
C GLY A 351 -15.55 -10.28 28.85
N LEU A 352 -15.09 -9.95 30.07
CA LEU A 352 -14.43 -8.68 30.36
C LEU A 352 -13.17 -8.48 29.51
N VAL A 353 -12.28 -9.49 29.45
CA VAL A 353 -11.05 -9.42 28.68
C VAL A 353 -11.34 -9.34 27.19
N GLN A 354 -12.37 -10.02 26.71
CA GLN A 354 -12.80 -9.92 25.32
C GLN A 354 -13.28 -8.49 24.98
N ASP A 355 -14.05 -7.84 25.85
CA ASP A 355 -14.47 -6.45 25.64
C ASP A 355 -13.28 -5.48 25.72
N MET A 356 -12.33 -5.69 26.64
CA MET A 356 -11.07 -4.94 26.71
C MET A 356 -10.24 -5.09 25.42
N ASN A 357 -10.19 -6.28 24.82
CA ASN A 357 -9.50 -6.52 23.55
C ASN A 357 -10.15 -5.75 22.39
N ARG A 358 -11.47 -5.54 22.44
CA ARG A 358 -12.24 -4.83 21.42
C ARG A 358 -12.30 -3.31 21.63
N LEU A 359 -11.81 -2.82 22.76
CA LEU A 359 -11.81 -1.39 23.07
C LEU A 359 -10.66 -0.68 22.34
N ASP A 360 -10.75 -0.57 21.01
CA ASP A 360 -9.84 0.20 20.16
C ASP A 360 -10.31 1.67 20.02
N SER A 361 -9.57 2.46 19.25
CA SER A 361 -9.89 3.87 19.02
C SER A 361 -11.26 4.08 18.37
N GLU A 362 -11.73 3.20 17.49
CA GLU A 362 -13.05 3.29 16.88
C GLU A 362 -14.16 2.98 17.88
N ALA A 363 -13.98 1.94 18.70
CA ALA A 363 -14.93 1.62 19.76
C ALA A 363 -15.03 2.75 20.80
N ILE A 364 -13.91 3.39 21.15
CA ILE A 364 -13.90 4.56 22.04
C ILE A 364 -14.67 5.71 21.40
N MET A 365 -14.45 6.00 20.12
CA MET A 365 -15.16 7.04 19.38
C MET A 365 -16.67 6.79 19.40
N GLU A 366 -17.11 5.58 19.03
CA GLU A 366 -18.53 5.20 18.95
C GLU A 366 -19.24 5.21 20.30
N ARG A 367 -18.57 4.72 21.35
CA ARG A 367 -19.18 4.58 22.69
C ARG A 367 -19.24 5.90 23.46
N TYR A 368 -18.28 6.84 23.24
CA TYR A 368 -18.09 7.98 24.15
C TYR A 368 -17.98 9.34 23.46
N LEU A 369 -17.53 9.45 22.19
CA LEU A 369 -17.13 10.74 21.63
C LEU A 369 -18.07 11.30 20.56
N LEU A 370 -18.99 10.51 20.02
CA LEU A 370 -19.94 10.98 19.00
C LEU A 370 -20.90 12.05 19.58
N PRO A 371 -21.45 12.96 18.75
CA PRO A 371 -22.45 13.95 19.18
C PRO A 371 -23.66 13.33 19.89
N SER A 372 -24.11 12.16 19.43
CA SER A 372 -25.20 11.40 20.08
C SER A 372 -24.91 10.98 21.53
N ARG A 373 -23.62 10.89 21.90
CA ARG A 373 -23.18 10.54 23.26
C ARG A 373 -22.95 11.78 24.13
N ASN A 374 -22.83 12.96 23.51
CA ASN A 374 -22.55 14.24 24.15
C ASN A 374 -23.58 15.30 23.73
N PRO A 375 -24.88 15.11 24.04
CA PRO A 375 -25.96 15.98 23.55
C PRO A 375 -25.91 17.40 24.11
N THR A 376 -25.13 17.64 25.15
CA THR A 376 -24.94 18.98 25.77
C THR A 376 -23.97 19.85 24.96
N ILE A 377 -23.18 19.22 24.05
CA ILE A 377 -22.22 19.92 23.21
C ILE A 377 -22.85 20.11 21.82
N PRO A 378 -22.93 21.35 21.30
CA PRO A 378 -23.48 21.59 19.97
C PRO A 378 -22.78 20.76 18.88
N ASP A 379 -23.55 20.07 18.03
CA ASP A 379 -23.00 19.28 16.92
C ASP A 379 -22.32 20.20 15.88
N PRO A 380 -21.03 20.03 15.59
CA PRO A 380 -20.32 20.88 14.63
C PRO A 380 -20.79 20.68 13.18
N ASN A 381 -21.57 19.63 12.90
CA ASN A 381 -22.15 19.37 11.58
C ASN A 381 -23.48 20.13 11.35
N VAL A 382 -24.01 20.77 12.37
CA VAL A 382 -25.23 21.59 12.29
C VAL A 382 -24.83 23.07 12.24
N PRO A 383 -25.33 23.84 11.27
CA PRO A 383 -25.05 25.26 11.18
C PRO A 383 -25.44 26.01 12.46
N ALA A 384 -24.47 26.71 13.03
CA ALA A 384 -24.66 27.55 14.19
C ALA A 384 -24.79 29.02 13.76
N GLU A 385 -25.52 29.83 14.53
CA GLU A 385 -25.66 31.27 14.36
C GLU A 385 -25.08 32.00 15.58
N GLY A 386 -24.37 33.08 15.33
CA GLY A 386 -23.80 33.90 16.42
C GLY A 386 -22.54 34.64 16.00
N PRO A 387 -22.09 35.62 16.80
CA PRO A 387 -20.94 36.46 16.51
C PRO A 387 -19.60 35.69 16.48
N ASP A 388 -19.55 34.56 17.17
CA ASP A 388 -18.34 33.74 17.27
C ASP A 388 -18.17 32.78 16.09
N VAL A 389 -19.17 32.64 15.22
CA VAL A 389 -19.13 31.73 14.06
C VAL A 389 -18.38 32.43 12.91
N PRO A 390 -17.31 31.84 12.39
CA PRO A 390 -16.57 32.44 11.29
C PRO A 390 -17.45 32.66 10.05
N PRO A 391 -17.38 33.85 9.40
CA PRO A 391 -18.20 34.15 8.22
C PRO A 391 -18.08 33.12 7.10
N LEU A 392 -16.86 32.60 6.87
CA LEU A 392 -16.59 31.61 5.83
C LEU A 392 -17.36 30.30 6.03
N LEU A 393 -17.70 29.94 7.29
CA LEU A 393 -18.49 28.74 7.60
C LEU A 393 -19.97 28.90 7.23
N ASN A 394 -20.50 30.13 7.27
CA ASN A 394 -21.90 30.43 6.95
C ASN A 394 -22.10 30.96 5.51
N ILE A 395 -21.05 30.96 4.70
CA ILE A 395 -21.12 31.40 3.29
C ILE A 395 -22.00 30.44 2.47
N SER A 396 -22.74 30.95 1.51
CA SER A 396 -23.49 30.11 0.55
C SER A 396 -22.56 29.40 -0.43
N PRO A 397 -22.96 28.26 -1.00
CA PRO A 397 -22.16 27.56 -2.00
C PRO A 397 -21.78 28.41 -3.21
N GLN A 398 -22.71 29.23 -3.70
CA GLN A 398 -22.49 30.15 -4.83
C GLN A 398 -21.42 31.21 -4.50
N ALA A 399 -21.55 31.83 -3.33
CA ALA A 399 -20.60 32.85 -2.89
C ALA A 399 -19.20 32.25 -2.63
N LEU A 400 -19.13 31.04 -2.07
CA LEU A 400 -17.86 30.33 -1.92
C LEU A 400 -17.20 30.07 -3.28
N VAL A 401 -17.96 29.55 -4.26
CA VAL A 401 -17.46 29.28 -5.60
C VAL A 401 -17.00 30.55 -6.29
N ALA A 402 -17.72 31.67 -6.13
CA ALA A 402 -17.31 32.97 -6.67
C ALA A 402 -15.96 33.42 -6.08
N ASN A 403 -15.81 33.37 -4.76
CA ASN A 403 -14.55 33.69 -4.09
C ASN A 403 -13.38 32.81 -4.58
N LEU A 404 -13.61 31.50 -4.72
CA LEU A 404 -12.58 30.58 -5.21
C LEU A 404 -12.18 30.84 -6.67
N ASN A 405 -13.14 31.32 -7.50
CA ASN A 405 -12.89 31.68 -8.88
C ASN A 405 -12.05 32.98 -8.98
N GLU A 406 -12.24 33.92 -8.06
CA GLU A 406 -11.42 35.11 -7.96
C GLU A 406 -9.97 34.83 -7.59
N LEU A 407 -9.75 33.80 -6.75
CA LEU A 407 -8.40 33.36 -6.35
C LEU A 407 -7.65 32.70 -7.51
N HIS A 408 -8.32 31.86 -8.28
CA HIS A 408 -7.69 31.09 -9.38
C HIS A 408 -8.73 30.64 -10.40
N SER A 409 -8.63 31.05 -11.63
CA SER A 409 -9.62 30.77 -12.69
C SER A 409 -9.59 29.30 -13.17
N VAL A 410 -8.46 28.61 -13.02
CA VAL A 410 -8.31 27.20 -13.46
C VAL A 410 -8.32 26.25 -12.28
N TYR A 411 -9.49 25.78 -11.93
CA TYR A 411 -9.68 24.87 -10.79
C TYR A 411 -10.64 23.74 -11.14
N ARG A 412 -10.83 22.86 -10.18
CA ARG A 412 -11.87 21.82 -10.21
C ARG A 412 -12.53 21.75 -8.85
N ILE A 413 -13.85 21.69 -8.84
CA ILE A 413 -14.65 21.50 -7.64
C ILE A 413 -15.18 20.06 -7.64
N THR A 414 -14.95 19.37 -6.52
CA THR A 414 -15.56 18.08 -6.21
C THR A 414 -16.52 18.27 -5.04
N LEU A 415 -17.77 17.86 -5.20
CA LEU A 415 -18.73 17.82 -4.10
C LEU A 415 -18.54 16.50 -3.36
N ASN A 416 -18.25 16.56 -2.08
CA ASN A 416 -18.27 15.42 -1.16
C ASN A 416 -19.73 15.10 -0.85
N LEU A 417 -20.13 13.85 -1.02
CA LEU A 417 -21.53 13.43 -0.88
C LEU A 417 -21.88 12.89 0.50
N SER A 418 -20.91 12.79 1.40
CA SER A 418 -21.17 12.44 2.81
C SER A 418 -22.19 13.42 3.38
N ASN A 419 -23.24 12.93 4.01
CA ASN A 419 -24.32 13.71 4.61
C ASN A 419 -25.26 14.48 3.61
N LEU A 420 -25.11 14.34 2.29
CA LEU A 420 -26.00 14.96 1.31
C LEU A 420 -27.01 13.98 0.76
N LYS A 421 -28.24 14.44 0.58
CA LYS A 421 -29.30 13.71 -0.10
C LYS A 421 -29.31 14.09 -1.59
N VAL A 422 -30.08 13.33 -2.41
CA VAL A 422 -30.16 13.55 -3.85
C VAL A 422 -30.68 14.95 -4.19
N GLU A 423 -31.68 15.41 -3.44
CA GLU A 423 -32.25 16.76 -3.59
C GLU A 423 -31.24 17.87 -3.25
N ASP A 424 -30.37 17.68 -2.24
CA ASP A 424 -29.31 18.63 -1.91
C ASP A 424 -28.31 18.73 -3.06
N VAL A 425 -27.91 17.59 -3.64
CA VAL A 425 -26.99 17.54 -4.77
C VAL A 425 -27.58 18.22 -5.99
N LEU A 426 -28.87 17.99 -6.28
CA LEU A 426 -29.56 18.64 -7.40
C LEU A 426 -29.62 20.18 -7.23
N GLU A 427 -29.97 20.66 -6.03
CA GLU A 427 -29.99 22.09 -5.72
C GLU A 427 -28.59 22.70 -5.88
N LEU A 428 -27.54 22.06 -5.36
CA LEU A 428 -26.16 22.53 -5.47
C LEU A 428 -25.66 22.56 -6.92
N LEU A 429 -25.98 21.54 -7.71
CA LEU A 429 -25.60 21.50 -9.12
C LEU A 429 -26.28 22.62 -9.93
N TYR A 430 -27.54 22.90 -9.62
CA TYR A 430 -28.31 23.98 -10.25
C TYR A 430 -27.78 25.36 -9.83
N ASP A 431 -27.63 25.57 -8.52
CA ASP A 431 -27.28 26.88 -7.95
C ASP A 431 -25.83 27.29 -8.23
N CYS A 432 -24.92 26.34 -8.41
CA CYS A 432 -23.52 26.61 -8.75
C CYS A 432 -23.23 26.64 -10.27
N GLU A 433 -24.26 26.62 -11.12
CA GLU A 433 -24.22 26.92 -12.57
C GLU A 433 -23.04 26.26 -13.32
N GLY A 434 -22.79 24.95 -13.07
CA GLY A 434 -21.74 24.19 -13.77
C GLY A 434 -20.35 24.25 -13.12
N ALA A 435 -20.14 25.01 -12.07
CA ALA A 435 -18.86 25.09 -11.37
C ALA A 435 -18.49 23.76 -10.66
N ILE A 436 -19.49 23.02 -10.16
CA ILE A 436 -19.28 21.68 -9.57
C ILE A 436 -19.10 20.68 -10.71
N THR A 437 -17.86 20.33 -11.03
CA THR A 437 -17.52 19.47 -12.16
C THR A 437 -17.26 18.02 -11.76
N ARG A 438 -17.34 17.69 -10.46
CA ARG A 438 -17.07 16.37 -9.93
C ARG A 438 -17.95 16.03 -8.74
N LEU A 439 -18.33 14.76 -8.62
CA LEU A 439 -19.01 14.21 -7.46
C LEU A 439 -18.15 13.10 -6.87
N GLU A 440 -17.96 13.09 -5.56
CA GLU A 440 -17.33 11.97 -4.84
C GLU A 440 -18.37 10.87 -4.60
N ILE A 441 -18.67 10.11 -5.67
CA ILE A 441 -19.73 9.10 -5.69
C ILE A 441 -19.43 7.88 -4.82
N PHE A 442 -18.23 7.75 -4.31
CA PHE A 442 -17.85 6.65 -3.44
C PHE A 442 -16.73 7.05 -2.48
N ASN A 443 -16.99 6.81 -1.21
CA ASN A 443 -16.06 6.95 -0.11
C ASN A 443 -16.03 5.64 0.67
N LEU A 444 -14.84 5.04 0.86
CA LEU A 444 -14.70 3.74 1.54
C LEU A 444 -15.14 3.80 3.00
N LYS A 445 -14.97 4.94 3.67
CA LYS A 445 -15.41 5.13 5.04
C LYS A 445 -16.93 5.12 5.15
N ASP A 446 -17.62 5.91 4.32
CA ASP A 446 -19.09 5.92 4.29
C ASP A 446 -19.67 4.55 3.90
N TYR A 447 -18.97 3.82 3.03
CA TYR A 447 -19.33 2.46 2.65
C TYR A 447 -19.21 1.50 3.83
N ALA A 448 -18.11 1.55 4.58
CA ALA A 448 -17.90 0.74 5.78
C ALA A 448 -18.94 1.07 6.88
N GLU A 449 -19.38 2.33 6.98
CA GLU A 449 -20.42 2.80 7.88
C GLU A 449 -21.86 2.54 7.38
N GLY A 450 -22.02 1.95 6.19
CA GLY A 450 -23.34 1.65 5.59
C GLY A 450 -24.11 2.88 5.07
N LYS A 451 -23.46 4.03 4.92
CA LYS A 451 -24.06 5.33 4.52
C LYS A 451 -24.16 5.54 3.01
N THR A 452 -24.36 4.49 2.22
CA THR A 452 -24.28 4.56 0.75
C THR A 452 -25.63 4.39 0.03
N ALA A 453 -26.73 4.27 0.75
CA ALA A 453 -28.04 3.96 0.19
C ALA A 453 -28.56 5.00 -0.84
N HIS A 454 -28.15 6.26 -0.71
CA HIS A 454 -28.57 7.36 -1.60
C HIS A 454 -27.72 7.50 -2.87
N LEU A 455 -26.51 6.93 -2.89
CA LEU A 455 -25.54 7.09 -3.98
C LEU A 455 -26.03 6.56 -5.34
N PRO A 456 -26.74 5.43 -5.46
CA PRO A 456 -27.26 4.98 -6.75
C PRO A 456 -28.17 6.00 -7.44
N LYS A 457 -29.06 6.66 -6.69
CA LYS A 457 -29.93 7.73 -7.23
C LYS A 457 -29.12 8.97 -7.64
N ILE A 458 -28.06 9.33 -6.89
CA ILE A 458 -27.14 10.44 -7.26
C ILE A 458 -26.37 10.08 -8.55
N ASN A 459 -25.91 8.85 -8.69
CA ASN A 459 -25.22 8.40 -9.90
C ASN A 459 -26.19 8.40 -11.12
N GLU A 460 -27.45 8.06 -10.91
CA GLU A 460 -28.48 8.18 -11.93
C GLU A 460 -28.72 9.63 -12.36
N LEU A 461 -28.82 10.55 -11.39
CA LEU A 461 -28.93 12.00 -11.63
C LEU A 461 -27.72 12.51 -12.43
N GLN A 462 -26.51 12.18 -11.99
CA GLN A 462 -25.26 12.55 -12.67
C GLN A 462 -25.27 12.12 -14.15
N ARG A 463 -25.67 10.88 -14.41
CA ARG A 463 -25.76 10.35 -15.77
C ARG A 463 -26.82 11.05 -16.61
N ALA A 464 -28.00 11.29 -16.05
CA ALA A 464 -29.07 11.99 -16.74
C ALA A 464 -28.66 13.41 -17.14
N ILE A 465 -27.87 14.12 -16.30
CA ILE A 465 -27.31 15.44 -16.63
C ILE A 465 -26.25 15.29 -17.74
N ASN A 466 -25.31 14.36 -17.60
CA ASN A 466 -24.24 14.14 -18.58
C ASN A 466 -24.75 13.75 -19.96
N ASP A 467 -25.78 12.90 -20.01
CA ASP A 467 -26.42 12.45 -21.25
C ASP A 467 -27.39 13.53 -21.84
N GLY A 468 -27.63 14.62 -21.11
CA GLY A 468 -28.60 15.65 -21.48
C GLY A 468 -30.04 15.11 -21.58
N ASN A 469 -30.35 14.02 -20.85
CA ASN A 469 -31.60 13.31 -20.92
C ASN A 469 -32.70 14.04 -20.10
N VAL A 470 -33.35 15.02 -20.71
CA VAL A 470 -34.40 15.85 -20.09
C VAL A 470 -35.58 15.00 -19.57
N VAL A 471 -35.94 13.93 -20.25
CA VAL A 471 -37.08 13.07 -19.84
C VAL A 471 -36.75 12.37 -18.51
N GLN A 472 -35.55 11.83 -18.41
CA GLN A 472 -35.08 11.17 -17.17
C GLN A 472 -34.91 12.15 -16.03
N LEU A 473 -34.32 13.33 -16.30
CA LEU A 473 -34.20 14.41 -15.31
C LEU A 473 -35.59 14.82 -14.75
N LYS A 474 -36.57 15.06 -15.62
CA LYS A 474 -37.93 15.37 -15.17
C LYS A 474 -38.55 14.26 -14.31
N ARG A 475 -38.30 12.99 -14.67
CA ARG A 475 -38.78 11.84 -13.88
C ARG A 475 -38.14 11.80 -12.51
N ILE A 476 -36.82 11.99 -12.43
CA ILE A 476 -36.07 12.01 -11.16
C ILE A 476 -36.59 13.14 -10.28
N ILE A 477 -36.72 14.37 -10.81
CA ILE A 477 -37.16 15.54 -10.03
C ILE A 477 -38.56 15.35 -9.50
N LYS A 478 -39.51 14.89 -10.36
CA LYS A 478 -40.88 14.58 -9.93
C LYS A 478 -40.92 13.53 -8.84
N GLY A 479 -40.14 12.44 -8.99
CA GLY A 479 -40.01 11.41 -7.95
C GLY A 479 -39.52 11.97 -6.62
N LEU A 480 -38.49 12.84 -6.63
CA LEU A 480 -38.00 13.51 -5.43
C LEU A 480 -39.08 14.41 -4.79
N MET A 481 -39.83 15.17 -5.61
CA MET A 481 -40.92 16.03 -5.09
C MET A 481 -42.03 15.20 -4.45
N ASP A 482 -42.38 14.05 -5.03
CA ASP A 482 -43.40 13.15 -4.48
C ASP A 482 -42.94 12.44 -3.21
N ASP A 483 -41.66 12.06 -3.14
CA ASP A 483 -41.02 11.51 -1.92
C ASP A 483 -41.04 12.56 -0.80
N LEU A 484 -40.67 13.82 -1.08
CA LEU A 484 -40.67 14.92 -0.13
C LEU A 484 -42.09 15.27 0.37
N LYS A 485 -43.09 15.29 -0.49
CA LYS A 485 -44.51 15.50 -0.11
C LYS A 485 -44.99 14.41 0.83
N ARG A 486 -44.68 13.14 0.56
CA ARG A 486 -45.02 12.01 1.42
C ARG A 486 -44.39 12.08 2.80
N ASN A 487 -43.15 12.60 2.88
CA ASN A 487 -42.40 12.72 4.11
C ASN A 487 -42.65 14.03 4.87
N GLY A 488 -43.62 14.86 4.44
CA GLY A 488 -43.97 16.11 5.14
C GLY A 488 -42.89 17.18 5.10
N ALA A 489 -42.05 17.20 4.05
CA ALA A 489 -40.96 18.16 3.92
C ALA A 489 -41.47 19.60 3.73
N GLU A 490 -40.61 20.58 4.07
CA GLU A 490 -40.88 22.01 3.93
C GLU A 490 -41.35 22.40 2.52
N LYS A 491 -42.41 23.18 2.43
CA LYS A 491 -42.95 23.69 1.18
C LYS A 491 -41.93 24.43 0.32
N ASN A 492 -41.06 25.22 0.96
CA ASN A 492 -39.97 25.95 0.29
C ASN A 492 -39.03 25.03 -0.52
N ARG A 493 -38.77 23.80 -0.05
CA ARG A 493 -37.95 22.83 -0.76
C ARG A 493 -38.65 22.28 -2.01
N ILE A 494 -39.92 22.00 -1.89
CA ILE A 494 -40.74 21.53 -3.02
C ILE A 494 -40.82 22.61 -4.08
N ASP A 495 -41.01 23.88 -3.70
CA ASP A 495 -41.05 25.04 -4.58
C ASP A 495 -39.72 25.21 -5.32
N LYS A 496 -38.59 25.05 -4.65
CA LYS A 496 -37.25 25.09 -5.27
C LYS A 496 -37.10 23.98 -6.33
N LEU A 497 -37.47 22.74 -6.02
CA LEU A 497 -37.43 21.64 -7.00
C LEU A 497 -38.36 21.87 -8.16
N SER A 498 -39.54 22.49 -7.91
CA SER A 498 -40.47 22.90 -8.98
C SER A 498 -39.82 23.94 -9.89
N THR A 499 -39.11 24.92 -9.34
CA THR A 499 -38.38 25.89 -10.15
C THR A 499 -37.33 25.19 -11.02
N ILE A 500 -36.53 24.27 -10.48
CA ILE A 500 -35.52 23.50 -11.24
C ILE A 500 -36.21 22.64 -12.32
N LEU A 501 -37.41 22.07 -12.03
CA LEU A 501 -38.18 21.28 -13.01
C LEU A 501 -38.63 22.12 -14.20
N HIS A 502 -39.01 23.38 -14.00
CA HIS A 502 -39.41 24.29 -15.08
C HIS A 502 -38.19 24.85 -15.83
N ASP A 503 -37.06 24.99 -15.16
CA ASP A 503 -35.83 25.55 -15.72
C ASP A 503 -34.70 24.49 -15.96
N ILE A 504 -35.08 23.30 -16.39
CA ILE A 504 -34.15 22.21 -16.75
C ILE A 504 -33.18 22.60 -17.85
N ALA A 505 -33.59 23.55 -18.75
CA ALA A 505 -32.74 24.01 -19.82
C ALA A 505 -31.46 24.63 -19.28
N THR A 506 -31.55 25.53 -18.29
CA THR A 506 -30.41 26.16 -17.62
C THR A 506 -29.50 25.11 -16.96
N LEU A 507 -30.06 24.14 -16.23
CA LEU A 507 -29.25 23.06 -15.64
C LEU A 507 -28.48 22.25 -16.72
N LYS A 508 -29.17 21.92 -17.83
CA LYS A 508 -28.54 21.20 -18.94
C LYS A 508 -27.44 22.03 -19.62
N ASP A 509 -27.70 23.31 -19.88
CA ASP A 509 -26.76 24.18 -20.59
C ASP A 509 -25.50 24.46 -19.73
N SER A 510 -25.64 24.55 -18.41
CA SER A 510 -24.52 24.66 -17.46
C SER A 510 -23.52 23.50 -17.54
N TYR A 511 -23.98 22.31 -17.92
CA TYR A 511 -23.14 21.11 -18.04
C TYR A 511 -22.90 20.64 -19.49
N LYS A 512 -23.37 21.37 -20.51
CA LYS A 512 -23.22 21.01 -21.93
C LYS A 512 -21.76 20.89 -22.39
N GLY A 513 -20.89 21.74 -21.87
CA GLY A 513 -19.46 21.77 -22.19
C GLY A 513 -18.57 21.03 -21.18
N SER A 514 -19.11 20.55 -20.07
CA SER A 514 -18.33 20.01 -18.95
C SER A 514 -19.05 18.83 -18.28
N VAL A 515 -18.67 17.62 -18.64
CA VAL A 515 -19.21 16.40 -18.06
C VAL A 515 -18.89 16.32 -16.57
N ILE A 516 -19.88 16.03 -15.73
CA ILE A 516 -19.71 15.79 -14.30
C ILE A 516 -19.00 14.43 -14.10
N LYS A 517 -17.79 14.46 -13.59
CA LYS A 517 -16.93 13.28 -13.41
C LYS A 517 -17.12 12.68 -12.01
N ALA A 518 -17.12 11.37 -11.92
CA ALA A 518 -17.08 10.68 -10.64
C ALA A 518 -15.68 10.67 -10.02
N ARG A 519 -15.63 10.73 -8.68
CA ARG A 519 -14.42 10.53 -7.87
C ARG A 519 -14.67 9.48 -6.81
N MET A 520 -13.62 8.81 -6.41
CA MET A 520 -13.67 7.72 -5.45
C MET A 520 -12.44 7.81 -4.55
N GLY A 521 -12.68 7.85 -3.26
CA GLY A 521 -11.65 7.97 -2.25
C GLY A 521 -11.82 6.99 -1.11
N SER A 522 -10.78 6.85 -0.31
CA SER A 522 -10.83 6.04 0.90
C SER A 522 -11.17 6.82 2.16
N ASP A 523 -11.00 8.14 2.16
CA ASP A 523 -10.97 9.00 3.35
C ASP A 523 -10.00 8.45 4.43
N SER A 524 -8.89 7.84 3.96
CA SER A 524 -7.95 7.17 4.84
C SER A 524 -7.13 8.16 5.66
N THR A 525 -7.21 8.01 6.97
CA THR A 525 -6.36 8.74 7.93
C THR A 525 -5.20 7.88 8.44
N GLY A 526 -5.27 6.55 8.26
CA GLY A 526 -4.35 5.60 8.85
C GLY A 526 -4.51 5.44 10.37
N ARG A 527 -5.59 6.00 10.97
CA ARG A 527 -5.90 5.96 12.40
C ARG A 527 -7.06 5.02 12.73
N ALA A 528 -7.87 4.68 11.74
CA ALA A 528 -9.01 3.77 11.89
C ALA A 528 -8.60 2.35 11.46
N PRO A 529 -8.46 1.40 12.40
CA PRO A 529 -7.97 0.05 12.09
C PRO A 529 -9.01 -0.83 11.37
N ARG A 530 -10.30 -0.57 11.57
CA ARG A 530 -11.40 -1.38 11.02
C ARG A 530 -11.84 -0.93 9.62
N VAL A 531 -11.32 0.19 9.12
CA VAL A 531 -11.63 0.71 7.79
C VAL A 531 -10.55 0.31 6.80
N HIS A 532 -10.93 0.07 5.57
CA HIS A 532 -9.97 -0.19 4.49
C HIS A 532 -8.93 0.94 4.40
N GLY A 533 -7.65 0.58 4.36
CA GLY A 533 -6.59 1.55 4.16
C GLY A 533 -6.63 2.13 2.74
N MET A 534 -5.85 3.20 2.51
CA MET A 534 -5.82 3.92 1.23
C MET A 534 -5.56 3.03 0.02
N GLY A 535 -6.14 3.42 -1.09
CA GLY A 535 -5.85 2.95 -2.44
C GLY A 535 -6.92 2.05 -3.05
N LEU A 536 -7.24 2.37 -4.29
CA LEU A 536 -8.16 1.67 -5.16
C LEU A 536 -7.45 1.30 -6.47
N ALA A 537 -7.80 0.16 -7.05
CA ALA A 537 -7.25 -0.31 -8.32
C ALA A 537 -8.35 -0.77 -9.27
N ILE A 538 -8.24 -0.43 -10.55
CA ILE A 538 -9.09 -1.02 -11.59
C ILE A 538 -8.52 -2.39 -11.93
N LYS A 539 -9.28 -3.44 -11.66
CA LYS A 539 -8.88 -4.85 -11.74
C LYS A 539 -8.28 -5.25 -13.09
N GLU A 540 -8.88 -4.77 -14.19
CA GLU A 540 -8.45 -5.10 -15.55
C GLU A 540 -7.04 -4.63 -15.87
N THR A 541 -6.55 -3.59 -15.18
CA THR A 541 -5.23 -3.00 -15.39
C THR A 541 -4.11 -3.73 -14.65
N LEU A 542 -4.46 -4.72 -13.84
CA LEU A 542 -3.53 -5.51 -13.05
C LEU A 542 -3.05 -6.75 -13.82
N PRO A 543 -1.87 -7.29 -13.51
CA PRO A 543 -1.36 -8.53 -14.09
C PRO A 543 -2.32 -9.72 -13.88
N ARG A 544 -2.29 -10.69 -14.77
CA ARG A 544 -3.13 -11.89 -14.71
C ARG A 544 -3.11 -12.59 -13.34
N ARG A 545 -1.93 -12.65 -12.70
CA ARG A 545 -1.77 -13.30 -11.39
C ARG A 545 -2.48 -12.52 -10.28
N ALA A 546 -2.32 -11.19 -10.25
CA ALA A 546 -3.02 -10.35 -9.30
C ALA A 546 -4.55 -10.45 -9.47
N ARG A 547 -5.05 -10.49 -10.72
CA ARG A 547 -6.48 -10.70 -11.00
C ARG A 547 -6.99 -12.03 -10.48
N ARG A 548 -6.23 -13.13 -10.68
CA ARG A 548 -6.58 -14.46 -10.13
C ARG A 548 -6.59 -14.45 -8.60
N GLU A 549 -5.66 -13.76 -7.96
CA GLU A 549 -5.61 -13.63 -6.50
C GLU A 549 -6.83 -12.86 -5.96
N ILE A 550 -7.34 -11.88 -6.71
CA ILE A 550 -8.57 -11.16 -6.36
C ILE A 550 -9.80 -12.07 -6.51
N ASP A 551 -9.88 -12.86 -7.60
CA ASP A 551 -11.02 -13.75 -7.89
C ASP A 551 -11.05 -14.99 -6.98
N HIS A 552 -9.88 -15.51 -6.62
CA HIS A 552 -9.69 -16.71 -5.80
C HIS A 552 -8.67 -16.42 -4.70
N PRO A 553 -9.05 -15.68 -3.65
CA PRO A 553 -8.13 -15.30 -2.60
C PRO A 553 -7.66 -16.52 -1.81
N THR A 554 -6.33 -16.68 -1.71
CA THR A 554 -5.69 -17.71 -0.86
C THR A 554 -5.49 -17.22 0.58
N GLY A 555 -5.79 -15.96 0.88
CA GLY A 555 -5.69 -15.29 2.16
C GLY A 555 -6.90 -14.38 2.42
N ARG A 556 -6.68 -13.25 3.10
CA ARG A 556 -7.75 -12.27 3.35
C ARG A 556 -8.31 -11.75 2.02
N PRO A 557 -9.63 -11.86 1.80
CA PRO A 557 -10.25 -11.34 0.60
C PRO A 557 -10.10 -9.81 0.56
N ARG A 558 -9.97 -9.28 -0.66
CA ARG A 558 -10.06 -7.84 -0.92
C ARG A 558 -11.49 -7.50 -1.26
N GLU A 559 -11.89 -6.30 -0.88
CA GLU A 559 -13.22 -5.83 -1.22
C GLU A 559 -13.27 -5.36 -2.68
N ILE A 560 -14.25 -5.86 -3.42
CA ILE A 560 -14.61 -5.36 -4.74
C ILE A 560 -15.77 -4.41 -4.51
N ILE A 561 -15.53 -3.12 -4.68
CA ILE A 561 -16.58 -2.12 -4.47
C ILE A 561 -17.62 -2.17 -5.60
N PRO A 562 -18.90 -1.82 -5.32
CA PRO A 562 -19.99 -1.94 -6.28
C PRO A 562 -19.96 -0.80 -7.32
N ILE A 563 -18.80 -0.63 -7.97
CA ILE A 563 -18.60 0.38 -9.01
C ILE A 563 -17.93 -0.27 -10.20
N ARG A 564 -18.47 -0.05 -11.37
CA ARG A 564 -17.90 -0.46 -12.64
C ARG A 564 -17.44 0.71 -13.47
N VAL A 565 -16.19 0.61 -13.94
CA VAL A 565 -15.54 1.60 -14.80
C VAL A 565 -15.07 0.92 -16.07
N ARG A 566 -15.23 1.59 -17.22
CA ARG A 566 -14.65 1.11 -18.48
C ARG A 566 -13.22 1.63 -18.62
N ALA A 567 -12.27 0.71 -18.74
CA ALA A 567 -10.87 1.00 -19.00
C ALA A 567 -10.42 0.25 -20.27
N PHE A 568 -9.72 0.96 -21.15
CA PHE A 568 -9.23 0.41 -22.41
C PHE A 568 -7.71 0.54 -22.49
N PRO A 569 -6.98 -0.50 -22.96
CA PRO A 569 -5.57 -0.39 -23.23
C PRO A 569 -5.35 0.45 -24.49
N ARG A 570 -4.54 1.48 -24.39
CA ARG A 570 -4.03 2.26 -25.51
C ARG A 570 -2.59 1.85 -25.77
N THR A 571 -2.34 1.21 -26.89
CA THR A 571 -1.00 0.83 -27.31
C THR A 571 -0.39 1.93 -28.16
N THR A 572 0.76 2.45 -27.73
CA THR A 572 1.59 3.37 -28.52
C THR A 572 2.87 2.64 -28.93
N HIS A 573 3.16 2.66 -30.23
CA HIS A 573 4.39 2.12 -30.79
C HIS A 573 5.42 3.24 -30.86
N ILE A 574 6.50 3.10 -30.07
CA ILE A 574 7.59 4.08 -30.02
C ILE A 574 8.80 3.46 -30.74
N PRO A 575 9.31 4.08 -31.79
CA PRO A 575 10.53 3.60 -32.44
C PRO A 575 11.69 3.59 -31.44
N ARG A 576 12.43 2.51 -31.34
CA ARG A 576 13.67 2.45 -30.56
C ARG A 576 14.73 3.33 -31.19
N GLY A 577 14.78 4.61 -30.77
CA GLY A 577 15.69 5.62 -31.33
C GLY A 577 16.95 5.90 -30.51
N GLU A 578 17.13 5.28 -29.35
CA GLU A 578 18.26 5.53 -28.44
C GLU A 578 19.40 4.53 -28.72
N GLY A 579 20.46 5.00 -29.36
CA GLY A 579 21.65 4.22 -29.64
C GLY A 579 22.67 4.97 -30.50
N SER A 580 23.85 4.38 -30.69
CA SER A 580 24.88 4.93 -31.59
C SER A 580 24.33 5.12 -33.02
N PRO A 581 24.92 5.99 -33.84
CA PRO A 581 24.49 6.18 -35.24
C PRO A 581 24.35 4.88 -36.02
N ILE A 582 25.20 3.90 -35.71
CA ILE A 582 25.22 2.57 -36.38
C ILE A 582 23.98 1.77 -35.96
N THR A 583 23.61 1.76 -34.66
CA THR A 583 22.42 1.06 -34.18
C THR A 583 21.14 1.69 -34.73
N ARG A 584 21.05 3.01 -34.88
CA ARG A 584 19.93 3.68 -35.54
C ARG A 584 19.77 3.29 -37.01
N SER A 585 20.87 3.18 -37.74
CA SER A 585 20.82 2.75 -39.14
C SER A 585 20.40 1.29 -39.28
N LEU A 586 20.91 0.41 -38.41
CA LEU A 586 20.50 -1.00 -38.36
C LEU A 586 19.02 -1.16 -37.99
N PHE A 587 18.51 -0.41 -37.00
CA PHE A 587 17.09 -0.43 -36.66
C PHE A 587 16.21 0.12 -37.78
N ARG A 588 16.67 1.12 -38.55
CA ARG A 588 15.92 1.68 -39.67
C ARG A 588 15.83 0.64 -40.83
N ILE A 589 16.90 -0.11 -41.11
CA ILE A 589 16.89 -1.19 -42.10
C ILE A 589 16.01 -2.36 -41.63
N ALA A 590 16.12 -2.74 -40.35
CA ALA A 590 15.31 -3.81 -39.75
C ALA A 590 13.82 -3.48 -39.73
N HIS A 591 13.43 -2.20 -39.58
CA HIS A 591 12.03 -1.75 -39.59
C HIS A 591 11.33 -2.01 -40.95
N HIS A 592 12.07 -1.97 -42.05
CA HIS A 592 11.52 -2.27 -43.39
C HIS A 592 11.40 -3.78 -43.71
N LEU A 593 11.89 -4.63 -42.82
CA LEU A 593 11.76 -6.09 -42.98
C LEU A 593 10.53 -6.59 -42.22
N PRO A 594 9.58 -7.28 -42.93
CA PRO A 594 8.28 -7.64 -42.31
C PRO A 594 8.38 -8.52 -41.07
N CYS A 595 9.46 -9.30 -40.90
CA CYS A 595 9.69 -10.16 -39.74
C CYS A 595 10.42 -9.45 -38.57
N LEU A 596 11.15 -8.37 -38.84
CA LEU A 596 12.02 -7.68 -37.87
C LEU A 596 11.45 -6.33 -37.43
N GLY A 597 10.46 -5.77 -38.14
CA GLY A 597 9.79 -4.52 -37.79
C GLY A 597 9.30 -4.48 -36.35
N PRO A 598 8.58 -5.49 -35.84
CA PRO A 598 8.10 -5.53 -34.45
C PRO A 598 9.20 -5.49 -33.37
N LEU A 599 10.42 -5.90 -33.71
CA LEU A 599 11.59 -5.89 -32.81
C LEU A 599 12.23 -4.50 -32.68
N THR A 600 11.96 -3.62 -33.65
CA THR A 600 12.49 -2.25 -33.68
C THR A 600 11.61 -1.23 -32.97
N GLU A 601 10.44 -1.64 -32.57
CA GLU A 601 9.48 -0.81 -31.84
C GLU A 601 9.41 -1.21 -30.35
N GLN A 602 9.32 -0.22 -29.48
CA GLN A 602 8.96 -0.41 -28.09
C GLN A 602 7.46 -0.21 -27.97
N ARG A 603 6.74 -1.28 -27.67
CA ARG A 603 5.30 -1.22 -27.40
C ARG A 603 5.11 -0.70 -25.99
N ARG A 604 4.46 0.46 -25.88
CA ARG A 604 4.03 1.02 -24.61
C ARG A 604 2.51 0.91 -24.49
N GLU A 605 2.06 0.25 -23.45
CA GLU A 605 0.63 0.13 -23.13
C GLU A 605 0.28 1.10 -22.02
N ASP A 606 -0.60 2.06 -22.29
CA ASP A 606 -1.20 2.95 -21.31
C ASP A 606 -2.71 2.67 -21.24
N TRP A 607 -3.31 2.91 -20.09
CA TRP A 607 -4.74 2.71 -19.88
C TRP A 607 -5.49 4.03 -19.95
N VAL A 608 -6.64 4.03 -20.63
CA VAL A 608 -7.56 5.16 -20.72
C VAL A 608 -8.87 4.78 -20.04
N VAL A 609 -9.40 5.68 -19.22
CA VAL A 609 -10.67 5.51 -18.52
C VAL A 609 -11.72 6.45 -19.12
N GLU A 610 -12.90 5.91 -19.39
CA GLU A 610 -14.08 6.72 -19.65
C GLU A 610 -14.68 7.23 -18.33
N GLU A 611 -14.23 8.41 -17.87
CA GLU A 611 -14.67 8.97 -16.59
C GLU A 611 -16.18 9.30 -16.52
N HIS A 612 -16.88 9.34 -17.65
CA HIS A 612 -18.34 9.56 -17.75
C HIS A 612 -19.15 8.25 -17.71
N SER A 613 -18.51 7.10 -17.92
CA SER A 613 -19.20 5.79 -17.95
C SER A 613 -19.23 5.07 -16.60
N ILE A 614 -18.84 5.76 -15.52
CA ILE A 614 -18.79 5.16 -14.18
C ILE A 614 -20.20 4.87 -13.68
N ARG A 615 -20.47 3.61 -13.32
CA ARG A 615 -21.76 3.14 -12.84
C ARG A 615 -21.62 2.46 -11.49
N MET A 616 -22.57 2.74 -10.61
CA MET A 616 -22.77 1.91 -9.42
C MET A 616 -23.47 0.61 -9.86
N GLU A 617 -22.73 -0.47 -9.90
CA GLU A 617 -23.18 -1.77 -10.39
C GLU A 617 -22.40 -2.89 -9.68
N SER A 618 -23.12 -3.91 -9.19
CA SER A 618 -22.55 -5.09 -8.57
C SER A 618 -22.66 -6.30 -9.51
N PRO A 619 -21.58 -7.10 -9.70
CA PRO A 619 -20.23 -6.89 -9.16
C PRO A 619 -19.49 -5.77 -9.91
N GLY A 620 -18.78 -4.93 -9.16
CA GLY A 620 -17.91 -3.91 -9.72
C GLY A 620 -16.60 -4.47 -10.27
N ASN A 621 -15.71 -3.56 -10.68
CA ASN A 621 -14.34 -3.92 -11.12
C ASN A 621 -13.24 -3.09 -10.46
N ILE A 622 -13.56 -2.38 -9.39
CA ILE A 622 -12.59 -1.65 -8.58
C ILE A 622 -12.36 -2.42 -7.29
N VAL A 623 -11.10 -2.63 -6.94
CA VAL A 623 -10.68 -3.40 -5.77
C VAL A 623 -9.88 -2.52 -4.81
N THR A 624 -10.06 -2.74 -3.49
CA THR A 624 -9.28 -2.07 -2.46
C THR A 624 -7.85 -2.59 -2.45
N LEU A 625 -6.86 -1.70 -2.29
CA LEU A 625 -5.45 -2.06 -2.10
C LEU A 625 -5.11 -2.27 -0.63
N GLY A 626 -5.83 -1.62 0.29
CA GLY A 626 -5.73 -1.85 1.72
C GLY A 626 -6.59 -3.02 2.17
N GLY A 627 -6.08 -3.81 3.13
CA GLY A 627 -6.86 -4.85 3.78
C GLY A 627 -7.71 -4.28 4.93
N LEU A 628 -8.85 -4.91 5.19
CA LEU A 628 -9.65 -4.67 6.38
C LEU A 628 -9.05 -5.46 7.56
N GLN A 629 -8.85 -4.82 8.69
CA GLN A 629 -8.59 -5.52 9.95
C GLN A 629 -9.95 -5.71 10.65
N THR A 630 -10.57 -6.87 10.46
CA THR A 630 -11.90 -7.16 10.98
C THR A 630 -11.97 -7.23 12.50
N GLU A 631 -10.86 -7.57 13.14
CA GLU A 631 -10.76 -7.58 14.61
C GLU A 631 -9.39 -7.03 15.02
N VAL A 632 -9.41 -5.92 15.74
CA VAL A 632 -8.21 -5.37 16.40
C VAL A 632 -8.21 -5.91 17.81
N SER A 633 -7.20 -6.71 18.13
CA SER A 633 -6.96 -7.16 19.49
C SER A 633 -5.86 -6.33 20.12
N ASN A 634 -6.10 -5.80 21.31
CA ASN A 634 -5.10 -5.10 22.11
C ASN A 634 -4.01 -6.04 22.68
N GLY A 635 -4.08 -7.34 22.39
CA GLY A 635 -3.13 -8.34 22.87
C GLY A 635 -3.30 -8.72 24.34
N LEU A 636 -4.48 -8.44 24.92
CA LEU A 636 -4.81 -8.68 26.32
C LEU A 636 -5.52 -10.02 26.54
N SER A 637 -5.95 -10.70 25.47
CA SER A 637 -6.73 -11.94 25.51
C SER A 637 -6.03 -13.06 26.31
N LEU A 638 -6.77 -13.75 27.18
CA LEU A 638 -6.33 -14.98 27.85
C LEU A 638 -6.13 -16.13 26.83
N ASN A 639 -6.97 -16.17 25.80
CA ASN A 639 -6.84 -17.05 24.64
C ASN A 639 -7.03 -16.17 23.38
N PRO A 640 -5.95 -15.67 22.77
CA PRO A 640 -6.11 -14.91 21.54
C PRO A 640 -6.80 -15.83 20.51
N PRO A 641 -7.87 -15.38 19.84
CA PRO A 641 -8.31 -16.06 18.64
C PRO A 641 -7.08 -16.18 17.76
N GLU A 642 -6.87 -17.33 17.14
CA GLU A 642 -5.84 -17.53 16.12
C GLU A 642 -6.16 -16.57 14.96
N LEU A 643 -5.82 -15.30 15.15
CA LEU A 643 -5.79 -14.31 14.08
C LEU A 643 -4.74 -14.82 13.09
N TRP A 644 -5.23 -15.56 12.09
CA TRP A 644 -4.45 -16.03 10.96
C TRP A 644 -3.12 -16.61 11.41
N SER A 645 -3.06 -17.90 11.59
CA SER A 645 -1.79 -18.56 11.83
C SER A 645 -0.81 -18.01 10.81
N GLU A 646 0.14 -17.18 11.26
CA GLU A 646 1.35 -16.97 10.48
C GLU A 646 1.73 -18.39 10.11
N SER A 647 1.71 -18.73 8.83
CA SER A 647 2.03 -20.07 8.39
C SER A 647 3.29 -20.42 9.14
N LYS A 648 3.23 -21.45 10.00
CA LYS A 648 4.39 -21.85 10.81
C LYS A 648 5.47 -22.15 9.79
N ALA A 649 6.27 -21.13 9.47
CA ALA A 649 7.36 -21.24 8.53
C ALA A 649 8.24 -22.36 9.09
N GLY A 650 8.36 -23.43 8.36
CA GLY A 650 9.05 -24.61 8.86
C GLY A 650 10.48 -24.21 9.26
N VAL A 651 11.03 -24.80 10.29
CA VAL A 651 12.41 -24.56 10.77
C VAL A 651 13.44 -24.59 9.64
N TRP A 652 13.16 -25.32 8.57
CA TRP A 652 13.95 -25.40 7.34
C TRP A 652 14.09 -24.07 6.56
N GLN A 653 13.11 -23.17 6.64
CA GLN A 653 13.14 -21.90 5.92
C GLN A 653 14.28 -21.03 6.44
N TYR A 654 14.48 -21.01 7.76
CA TYR A 654 15.44 -20.14 8.46
C TYR A 654 16.77 -20.82 8.76
N MET A 655 16.99 -22.04 8.25
CA MET A 655 18.25 -22.73 8.46
C MET A 655 19.40 -22.05 7.72
N ASN A 656 20.58 -22.00 8.38
CA ASN A 656 21.81 -21.45 7.83
C ASN A 656 22.06 -21.94 6.40
N THR A 657 22.34 -21.00 5.48
CA THR A 657 22.54 -21.26 4.05
C THR A 657 23.65 -22.30 3.81
N GLY A 658 24.75 -22.23 4.57
CA GLY A 658 25.83 -23.20 4.46
C GLY A 658 25.38 -24.62 4.84
N LEU A 659 24.68 -24.77 5.96
CA LEU A 659 24.15 -26.05 6.41
C LEU A 659 23.10 -26.60 5.42
N LYS A 660 22.20 -25.75 4.92
CA LYS A 660 21.21 -26.10 3.91
C LYS A 660 21.86 -26.59 2.61
N ASN A 661 22.88 -25.89 2.15
CA ASN A 661 23.63 -26.26 0.96
C ASN A 661 24.41 -27.56 1.12
N THR A 662 25.05 -27.76 2.26
CA THR A 662 25.71 -29.04 2.59
C THR A 662 24.72 -30.19 2.59
N LEU A 663 23.55 -30.00 3.20
CA LEU A 663 22.51 -31.04 3.24
C LEU A 663 21.95 -31.35 1.85
N LYS A 664 21.74 -30.36 0.99
CA LYS A 664 21.32 -30.55 -0.42
C LYS A 664 22.35 -31.41 -1.18
N VAL A 665 23.65 -31.07 -1.03
CA VAL A 665 24.73 -31.85 -1.67
C VAL A 665 24.76 -33.29 -1.16
N LEU A 666 24.65 -33.51 0.15
CA LEU A 666 24.60 -34.86 0.74
C LEU A 666 23.41 -35.65 0.25
N ILE A 667 22.20 -35.08 0.28
CA ILE A 667 20.96 -35.73 -0.19
C ILE A 667 21.07 -36.12 -1.67
N GLY A 668 21.68 -35.27 -2.54
CA GLY A 668 21.93 -35.62 -3.92
C GLY A 668 23.06 -36.63 -4.10
N PHE A 669 24.10 -36.59 -3.27
CA PHE A 669 25.26 -37.45 -3.39
C PHE A 669 24.94 -38.91 -3.06
N ILE A 670 24.15 -39.18 -2.01
CA ILE A 670 23.83 -40.57 -1.56
C ILE A 670 23.24 -41.43 -2.68
N PRO A 671 22.15 -41.04 -3.36
CA PRO A 671 21.56 -41.84 -4.42
C PRO A 671 22.51 -42.02 -5.63
N ALA A 672 23.31 -41.02 -5.97
CA ALA A 672 24.32 -41.14 -7.02
C ALA A 672 25.40 -42.11 -6.64
N PHE A 673 25.92 -42.04 -5.40
CA PHE A 673 26.93 -42.97 -4.89
C PHE A 673 26.42 -44.43 -4.86
N LEU A 674 25.23 -44.64 -4.33
CA LEU A 674 24.65 -45.98 -4.31
C LEU A 674 24.45 -46.56 -5.71
N THR A 675 24.05 -45.74 -6.68
CA THR A 675 23.90 -46.19 -8.07
C THR A 675 25.24 -46.61 -8.67
N PHE A 676 26.27 -45.79 -8.52
CA PHE A 676 27.61 -46.15 -9.02
C PHE A 676 28.15 -47.40 -8.32
N PHE A 677 27.97 -47.50 -7.01
CA PHE A 677 28.37 -48.64 -6.22
C PHE A 677 27.70 -49.95 -6.70
N LEU A 678 26.40 -49.91 -7.00
CA LEU A 678 25.62 -51.07 -7.41
C LEU A 678 25.73 -51.44 -8.90
N THR A 679 26.05 -50.47 -9.77
CA THR A 679 26.00 -50.66 -11.23
C THR A 679 27.36 -50.73 -11.90
N LYS A 680 28.45 -50.40 -11.21
CA LYS A 680 29.81 -50.40 -11.82
C LYS A 680 30.65 -51.55 -11.26
N GLU A 681 31.17 -52.35 -12.17
CA GLU A 681 32.07 -53.45 -11.83
C GLU A 681 33.49 -52.98 -11.50
N TRP A 682 33.93 -51.89 -12.12
CA TRP A 682 35.26 -51.36 -11.84
C TRP A 682 35.26 -50.61 -10.53
N TRP A 683 36.04 -51.13 -9.54
CA TRP A 683 36.09 -50.59 -8.18
C TRP A 683 36.32 -49.09 -8.06
N PHE A 684 37.18 -48.54 -8.93
CA PHE A 684 37.46 -47.10 -8.92
C PHE A 684 36.21 -46.28 -9.25
N LEU A 685 35.43 -46.64 -10.26
CA LEU A 685 34.18 -45.96 -10.62
C LEU A 685 33.08 -46.26 -9.61
N ALA A 686 33.05 -47.46 -9.02
CA ALA A 686 32.06 -47.79 -7.98
C ALA A 686 32.17 -46.87 -6.76
N TYR A 687 33.39 -46.64 -6.29
CA TYR A 687 33.62 -45.83 -5.09
C TYR A 687 33.83 -44.32 -5.38
N PHE A 688 34.45 -43.96 -6.48
CA PHE A 688 34.81 -42.55 -6.77
C PHE A 688 33.98 -41.93 -7.86
N GLY A 689 33.13 -42.67 -8.60
CA GLY A 689 32.33 -42.18 -9.70
C GLY A 689 31.43 -40.98 -9.35
N ALA A 690 30.74 -41.09 -8.20
CA ALA A 690 29.90 -40.03 -7.71
C ALA A 690 30.69 -38.75 -7.37
N PHE A 691 31.87 -38.86 -6.74
CA PHE A 691 32.75 -37.73 -6.43
C PHE A 691 33.24 -37.04 -7.70
N ILE A 692 33.67 -37.80 -8.69
CA ILE A 692 34.14 -37.29 -9.99
C ILE A 692 32.99 -36.54 -10.70
N TRP A 693 31.81 -37.14 -10.75
CA TRP A 693 30.64 -36.56 -11.38
C TRP A 693 30.20 -35.26 -10.74
N PHE A 694 30.15 -35.23 -9.40
CA PHE A 694 29.84 -34.02 -8.64
C PHE A 694 30.92 -32.94 -8.82
N GLY A 695 32.18 -33.31 -8.82
CA GLY A 695 33.31 -32.41 -9.07
C GLY A 695 33.25 -31.76 -10.47
N ILE A 696 33.00 -32.55 -11.51
CA ILE A 696 32.84 -32.04 -12.88
C ILE A 696 31.64 -31.10 -12.98
N THR A 697 30.49 -31.50 -12.42
CA THR A 697 29.27 -30.69 -12.47
C THR A 697 29.43 -29.39 -11.68
N GLY A 698 30.04 -29.47 -10.51
CA GLY A 698 30.35 -28.29 -9.68
C GLY A 698 31.25 -27.30 -10.39
N LEU A 699 32.38 -27.79 -10.94
CA LEU A 699 33.31 -26.96 -11.71
C LEU A 699 32.67 -26.33 -12.94
N ARG A 700 31.88 -27.09 -13.71
CA ARG A 700 31.10 -26.60 -14.85
C ARG A 700 30.17 -25.46 -14.44
N ASN A 701 29.42 -25.60 -13.35
CA ASN A 701 28.49 -24.59 -12.89
C ASN A 701 29.21 -23.32 -12.40
N VAL A 702 30.35 -23.44 -11.75
CA VAL A 702 31.20 -22.30 -11.36
C VAL A 702 31.70 -21.57 -12.61
N LEU A 703 32.22 -22.30 -13.59
CA LEU A 703 32.70 -21.72 -14.85
C LEU A 703 31.57 -21.01 -15.62
N GLN A 704 30.39 -21.60 -15.71
CA GLN A 704 29.22 -20.98 -16.32
C GLN A 704 28.80 -19.69 -15.60
N ALA A 705 28.81 -19.67 -14.26
CA ALA A 705 28.50 -18.49 -13.47
C ALA A 705 29.51 -17.37 -13.71
N VAL A 706 30.81 -17.69 -13.75
CA VAL A 706 31.89 -16.73 -14.00
C VAL A 706 31.82 -16.18 -15.42
N LEU A 707 31.66 -17.03 -16.43
CA LEU A 707 31.59 -16.62 -17.84
C LEU A 707 30.33 -15.82 -18.14
N GLY A 708 29.16 -16.29 -17.68
CA GLY A 708 27.89 -15.59 -17.82
C GLY A 708 27.87 -14.25 -17.09
N GLY A 709 28.69 -14.12 -16.07
CA GLY A 709 28.89 -12.90 -15.31
C GLY A 709 29.88 -11.89 -15.94
N GLY A 710 30.45 -12.14 -17.11
CA GLY A 710 31.40 -11.23 -17.80
C GLY A 710 32.89 -11.59 -17.61
N GLY A 711 33.20 -12.77 -17.04
CA GLY A 711 34.55 -13.33 -16.94
C GLY A 711 35.42 -12.70 -15.84
N ILE A 712 36.70 -13.08 -15.86
CA ILE A 712 37.70 -12.69 -14.85
C ILE A 712 38.06 -11.19 -14.91
N ARG A 713 37.72 -10.48 -15.98
CA ARG A 713 37.98 -9.04 -16.16
C ARG A 713 37.04 -8.13 -15.36
N ARG A 714 36.14 -8.68 -14.54
CA ARG A 714 35.31 -7.90 -13.63
C ARG A 714 36.15 -7.22 -12.56
N SER A 715 35.59 -6.12 -12.04
CA SER A 715 36.17 -5.35 -10.95
C SER A 715 36.65 -6.27 -9.84
N PRO A 716 37.92 -6.15 -9.37
CA PRO A 716 38.45 -6.94 -8.25
C PRO A 716 37.74 -6.67 -6.91
N LEU A 717 36.81 -5.74 -6.91
CA LEU A 717 36.00 -5.36 -5.75
C LEU A 717 34.76 -6.23 -5.55
N LEU A 718 34.36 -7.05 -6.56
CA LEU A 718 33.25 -7.99 -6.42
C LEU A 718 33.70 -9.25 -5.67
N ARG A 719 32.97 -9.60 -4.62
CA ARG A 719 33.21 -10.86 -3.89
C ARG A 719 32.76 -12.05 -4.76
N TRP A 720 33.41 -13.20 -4.59
CA TRP A 720 33.03 -14.44 -5.29
C TRP A 720 31.54 -14.78 -5.12
N ASN A 721 30.94 -14.54 -3.96
CA ASN A 721 29.52 -14.76 -3.69
C ASN A 721 28.58 -13.87 -4.50
N ASP A 722 29.08 -12.73 -5.01
CA ASP A 722 28.28 -11.83 -5.87
C ASP A 722 28.30 -12.30 -7.33
N ILE A 723 29.31 -13.12 -7.68
CA ILE A 723 29.50 -13.68 -9.03
C ILE A 723 28.92 -15.11 -9.11
N VAL A 724 29.14 -15.92 -8.06
CA VAL A 724 28.79 -17.32 -7.99
C VAL A 724 27.68 -17.53 -6.94
N SER A 725 26.50 -17.92 -7.38
CA SER A 725 25.40 -18.30 -6.48
C SER A 725 25.57 -19.74 -6.03
N TRP A 726 26.13 -19.94 -4.85
CA TRP A 726 26.31 -21.27 -4.28
C TRP A 726 24.99 -22.04 -4.09
N ASP A 727 23.88 -21.34 -3.76
CA ASP A 727 22.55 -21.94 -3.68
C ASP A 727 22.14 -22.62 -5.00
N ARG A 728 22.32 -21.92 -6.13
CA ARG A 728 22.00 -22.48 -7.44
C ARG A 728 22.90 -23.65 -7.81
N ILE A 729 24.18 -23.58 -7.44
CA ILE A 729 25.12 -24.67 -7.68
C ILE A 729 24.72 -25.90 -6.89
N THR A 730 24.39 -25.75 -5.61
CA THR A 730 23.98 -26.88 -4.75
C THR A 730 22.63 -27.45 -5.15
N ASP A 731 21.68 -26.63 -5.63
CA ASP A 731 20.44 -27.11 -6.25
C ASP A 731 20.73 -27.93 -7.51
N SER A 732 21.63 -27.46 -8.38
CA SER A 732 22.06 -28.21 -9.57
C SER A 732 22.75 -29.52 -9.21
N LEU A 733 23.58 -29.56 -8.16
CA LEU A 733 24.21 -30.78 -7.68
C LEU A 733 23.18 -31.76 -7.09
N LEU A 734 22.21 -31.26 -6.34
CA LEU A 734 21.09 -32.09 -5.84
C LEU A 734 20.36 -32.78 -6.99
N TYR A 735 19.94 -32.03 -8.01
CA TYR A 735 19.26 -32.59 -9.17
C TYR A 735 20.16 -33.53 -9.97
N THR A 736 21.44 -33.18 -10.12
CA THR A 736 22.42 -34.07 -10.77
C THR A 736 22.54 -35.40 -10.03
N GLY A 737 22.51 -35.37 -8.70
CA GLY A 737 22.52 -36.56 -7.87
C GLY A 737 21.36 -37.51 -8.14
N PHE A 738 20.15 -37.00 -8.31
CA PHE A 738 18.96 -37.78 -8.66
C PHE A 738 18.92 -38.16 -10.15
N SER A 739 19.60 -37.43 -11.05
CA SER A 739 19.67 -37.82 -12.45
C SER A 739 20.43 -39.13 -12.67
N VAL A 740 21.42 -39.41 -11.84
CA VAL A 740 22.25 -40.63 -11.97
C VAL A 740 21.39 -41.91 -11.77
N PRO A 741 20.66 -42.12 -10.65
CA PRO A 741 19.79 -43.27 -10.50
C PRO A 741 18.69 -43.32 -11.56
N LEU A 742 18.14 -42.19 -11.96
CA LEU A 742 17.10 -42.14 -13.00
C LEU A 742 17.62 -42.59 -14.37
N LEU A 743 18.72 -42.05 -14.81
CA LEU A 743 19.25 -42.29 -16.15
C LEU A 743 20.05 -43.60 -16.24
N ASP A 744 20.93 -43.87 -15.29
CA ASP A 744 21.83 -45.04 -15.37
C ASP A 744 21.15 -46.31 -14.83
N TYR A 745 20.32 -46.22 -13.78
CA TYR A 745 19.63 -47.39 -13.24
C TYR A 745 18.25 -47.63 -13.87
N VAL A 746 17.33 -46.66 -13.80
CA VAL A 746 15.95 -46.86 -14.26
C VAL A 746 15.89 -46.89 -15.79
N VAL A 747 16.42 -45.90 -16.49
CA VAL A 747 16.32 -45.85 -17.95
C VAL A 747 17.25 -46.88 -18.64
N LYS A 748 18.54 -46.86 -18.32
CA LYS A 748 19.51 -47.71 -18.96
C LYS A 748 19.40 -49.15 -18.54
N THR A 749 19.45 -49.44 -17.25
CA THR A 749 19.53 -50.86 -16.75
C THR A 749 18.15 -51.52 -16.69
N LEU A 750 17.13 -50.88 -16.11
CA LEU A 750 15.81 -51.54 -15.95
C LEU A 750 15.02 -51.50 -17.27
N LEU A 751 14.88 -50.33 -17.91
CA LEU A 751 13.99 -50.17 -19.05
C LEU A 751 14.65 -50.70 -20.33
N LEU A 752 15.85 -50.22 -20.67
CA LEU A 752 16.48 -50.55 -21.96
C LEU A 752 17.14 -51.91 -21.91
N ASP A 753 18.01 -52.22 -20.98
CA ASP A 753 18.73 -53.47 -20.90
C ASP A 753 17.82 -54.62 -20.51
N ARG A 754 17.22 -54.63 -19.33
CA ARG A 754 16.39 -55.74 -18.84
C ARG A 754 15.00 -55.82 -19.46
N GLY A 755 14.38 -54.63 -19.76
CA GLY A 755 13.01 -54.55 -20.29
C GLY A 755 12.94 -54.79 -21.82
N LEU A 756 13.80 -54.11 -22.58
CA LEU A 756 13.78 -54.09 -24.05
C LEU A 756 14.94 -54.82 -24.70
N GLY A 757 15.92 -55.35 -23.94
CA GLY A 757 17.11 -56.01 -24.47
C GLY A 757 18.04 -55.09 -25.32
N ILE A 758 17.89 -53.78 -25.15
CA ILE A 758 18.67 -52.76 -25.87
C ILE A 758 19.93 -52.46 -25.05
N THR A 759 21.07 -52.97 -25.55
CA THR A 759 22.39 -52.77 -24.95
C THR A 759 23.32 -52.05 -25.92
N ILE A 760 24.52 -51.67 -25.48
CA ILE A 760 25.56 -51.13 -26.37
C ILE A 760 25.89 -52.11 -27.45
N ALA A 761 25.84 -53.41 -27.19
CA ALA A 761 26.16 -54.44 -28.15
C ALA A 761 25.03 -54.71 -29.17
N THR A 762 23.75 -54.55 -28.79
CA THR A 762 22.60 -54.83 -29.63
C THR A 762 22.17 -53.62 -30.49
N ASN A 763 22.01 -52.45 -29.86
CA ASN A 763 21.59 -51.22 -30.56
C ASN A 763 22.09 -49.93 -29.86
N PRO A 764 23.34 -49.52 -30.08
CA PRO A 764 23.95 -48.38 -29.43
C PRO A 764 23.21 -47.05 -29.71
N LEU A 765 22.71 -46.91 -30.97
CA LEU A 765 22.00 -45.68 -31.35
C LEU A 765 20.70 -45.48 -30.58
N ALA A 766 19.87 -46.51 -30.45
CA ALA A 766 18.62 -46.43 -29.69
C ALA A 766 18.90 -46.21 -28.20
N LEU A 767 19.94 -46.84 -27.65
CA LEU A 767 20.37 -46.62 -26.27
C LEU A 767 20.71 -45.17 -25.98
N TYR A 768 21.61 -44.58 -26.75
CA TYR A 768 22.05 -43.22 -26.52
C TYR A 768 20.96 -42.19 -26.84
N ALA A 769 20.14 -42.41 -27.88
CA ALA A 769 19.02 -41.53 -28.20
C ALA A 769 17.98 -41.50 -27.10
N THR A 770 17.63 -42.66 -26.50
CA THR A 770 16.66 -42.74 -25.40
C THR A 770 17.20 -42.07 -24.14
N ILE A 771 18.47 -42.30 -23.79
CA ILE A 771 19.11 -41.67 -22.64
C ILE A 771 19.20 -40.15 -22.84
N ALA A 772 19.53 -39.68 -24.06
CA ALA A 772 19.58 -38.26 -24.36
C ALA A 772 18.20 -37.61 -24.24
N LEU A 773 17.15 -38.26 -24.75
CA LEU A 773 15.77 -37.80 -24.64
C LEU A 773 15.31 -37.75 -23.15
N ALA A 774 15.55 -38.80 -22.36
CA ALA A 774 15.22 -38.86 -20.95
C ALA A 774 15.96 -37.76 -20.15
N ASN A 775 17.25 -37.52 -20.48
CA ASN A 775 18.01 -36.44 -19.88
C ASN A 775 17.47 -35.07 -20.27
N GLY A 776 17.07 -34.87 -21.52
CA GLY A 776 16.42 -33.65 -21.98
C GLY A 776 15.12 -33.37 -21.24
N ILE A 777 14.24 -34.38 -21.10
CA ILE A 777 12.99 -34.27 -20.34
C ILE A 777 13.28 -33.92 -18.86
N TYR A 778 14.26 -34.59 -18.25
CA TYR A 778 14.65 -34.35 -16.87
C TYR A 778 15.17 -32.92 -16.65
N ILE A 779 16.02 -32.42 -17.55
CA ILE A 779 16.53 -31.02 -17.51
C ILE A 779 15.39 -30.03 -17.71
N CYS A 780 14.47 -30.28 -18.64
CA CYS A 780 13.30 -29.42 -18.85
C CYS A 780 12.41 -29.38 -17.60
N SER A 781 12.15 -30.51 -16.98
CA SER A 781 11.33 -30.57 -15.76
C SER A 781 11.97 -29.83 -14.57
N HIS A 782 13.31 -29.77 -14.54
CA HIS A 782 14.04 -29.00 -13.54
C HIS A 782 13.95 -27.48 -13.76
N ASN A 783 13.85 -27.03 -15.02
CA ASN A 783 13.85 -25.60 -15.36
C ASN A 783 12.44 -24.97 -15.38
N VAL A 784 11.40 -25.77 -15.34
CA VAL A 784 9.99 -25.34 -15.19
C VAL A 784 9.59 -25.27 -13.71
#